data_5190ca565e5dec8edd7b9d0cb57d3333
#
_entry.id   5190ca565e5dec8edd7b9d0cb57d3333
#
_cell.length_a   1.000
_cell.length_b   1.000
_cell.length_c   1.000
_cell.angle_alpha   90.00
_cell.angle_beta   90.00
_cell.angle_gamma   90.00
#
_symmetry.space_group_name_H-M   'P 1'
#
loop_
_entity.id
_entity.type
_entity.pdbx_description
1 polymer ?
#
loop_
_entity_poly.entity_id
_entity_poly.type
_entity_poly.pdbx_seq_one_letter_code
_entity_poly.pdbx_strand_id
1 'polypeptide(L)'
;MIQKIYLLSIGLCLISFNCIGQSFKKTNSGIKASINKIEVEIQFYSPEIIRVVKYPIGAHFEKKSLSVIKVAERTKFTIDEINSNLYLKSKSIEVILNLKDGKVSFKTFDGKPLLDEKVSGAIFTEFNDAGTKTYSVSQSFNLDKQESIYGLGILQNGKMSQRNQKIRMVQNNTWDFVTFFQSDKGYGLFWDNYSPTDFNDNPEETSFKSEVGDGIDYYFMKSNNADGVIAKMRDLTGQVPMFPKWTFGFWQSKERYKSQNETVGVVKKYRELGVPLDGIIQDWQYWGDNYHWNGMSFLNPEFSKPQEMIDEIHNMNAHLLISIWSSFGPKTPQFQEMKTKNMLMDFQTWPQSGKEVWPPDMNFPSGVQVYDAYNPEARDIYWKYLNKGLFSLGIDGWWMDSTEPDHLDIKPKDFDNKTFLGSFRKVRNAYPLMAVGGVYDHQRETSSSKRVFILTRSAFAGQQRYGANTWSGDVNSSWETLRNQIPAGLNFSLCGIPYWNSDIGGFFAGSYNKNWNNGSGAKNLSYQELYLRWLQFGAFTPMMRSHGTDIPREIYQFGKKGETIYDAIEKTIHLRYSLLPYIYSNAWKITNEQSTMMRALVMDFDYDDKVKDINNEYLFGQSILVAPIVNAQYTPEVVVKTNEDTGWNKKGNNEKPLDLAIDFNQKKSKKIYLPTNTEWYDFWTNEKYRGGQEIDKETRIDEIPLFIKAGSIIPLGPKVQYVDEKKWDDLEIRIYSGADGEFTLYEDEGDNYNYEKGKFATTVFKWNDAKKVLTIEEQKGSFTGMMKERKFKVVKISTNLQPNNFSYKIVDYKRNKLSIKL
;
A
#
# COMPACT_ATOMS: atom_id res chain seq x y z
N MET A 1 -82.86 -67.89 9.85
CA MET A 1 -82.76 -66.80 10.81
C MET A 1 -81.35 -66.14 10.65
N ILE A 2 -81.35 -65.03 9.88
CA ILE A 2 -80.08 -64.39 9.42
C ILE A 2 -80.01 -63.07 10.16
N GLN A 3 -78.93 -62.86 11.01
CA GLN A 3 -78.68 -61.63 11.63
C GLN A 3 -77.72 -60.82 10.78
N LYS A 4 -78.12 -59.58 10.39
CA LYS A 4 -77.29 -58.61 9.70
C LYS A 4 -76.46 -57.84 10.74
N ILE A 5 -75.13 -57.84 10.55
CA ILE A 5 -74.12 -56.98 11.29
C ILE A 5 -73.84 -55.74 10.44
N TYR A 6 -74.19 -54.57 10.98
CA TYR A 6 -73.79 -53.28 10.40
C TYR A 6 -72.34 -52.94 10.91
N LEU A 7 -71.37 -52.76 9.98
CA LEU A 7 -70.03 -52.18 10.26
C LEU A 7 -70.15 -50.67 10.14
N LEU A 8 -69.88 -49.97 11.22
CA LEU A 8 -69.75 -48.52 11.25
C LEU A 8 -68.19 -48.20 10.89
N SER A 9 -68.00 -47.57 9.74
CA SER A 9 -66.69 -47.08 9.35
C SER A 9 -66.40 -45.70 9.96
N ILE A 10 -65.58 -45.65 10.98
CA ILE A 10 -65.02 -44.36 11.51
C ILE A 10 -63.89 -43.90 10.63
N GLY A 11 -64.15 -42.88 9.80
CA GLY A 11 -63.15 -42.24 9.04
C GLY A 11 -62.16 -41.37 9.95
N LEU A 12 -60.97 -41.86 10.19
CA LEU A 12 -59.97 -41.09 10.85
C LEU A 12 -59.43 -40.04 9.85
N CYS A 13 -59.78 -38.76 9.95
CA CYS A 13 -59.10 -37.66 9.27
C CYS A 13 -57.73 -37.48 9.93
N LEU A 14 -56.67 -37.98 9.29
CA LEU A 14 -55.29 -37.60 9.61
C LEU A 14 -55.09 -36.16 9.16
N ILE A 15 -55.20 -35.21 10.09
CA ILE A 15 -54.70 -33.87 9.92
C ILE A 15 -53.16 -33.99 9.99
N SER A 16 -52.49 -34.01 8.82
CA SER A 16 -51.08 -33.84 8.74
C SER A 16 -50.74 -32.40 9.19
N PHE A 17 -50.33 -32.25 10.42
CA PHE A 17 -49.59 -31.05 10.85
C PHE A 17 -48.30 -31.01 10.02
N ASN A 18 -48.32 -30.22 8.96
CA ASN A 18 -47.07 -29.75 8.39
C ASN A 18 -46.36 -28.96 9.49
N CYS A 19 -45.44 -29.61 10.19
CA CYS A 19 -44.44 -28.91 10.95
C CYS A 19 -43.67 -28.06 9.90
N ILE A 20 -44.01 -26.78 9.81
CA ILE A 20 -43.18 -25.80 9.11
C ILE A 20 -41.88 -25.78 9.91
N GLY A 21 -40.92 -26.64 9.52
CA GLY A 21 -39.57 -26.58 10.05
C GLY A 21 -38.99 -25.17 9.83
N GLN A 22 -38.29 -24.63 10.82
CA GLN A 22 -37.66 -23.34 10.67
C GLN A 22 -36.86 -23.34 9.37
N SER A 23 -37.10 -22.37 8.51
CA SER A 23 -36.40 -22.20 7.23
C SER A 23 -34.91 -21.88 7.38
N PHE A 24 -34.42 -21.66 8.61
CA PHE A 24 -33.04 -21.38 8.95
C PHE A 24 -32.66 -21.93 10.34
N LYS A 25 -31.38 -22.06 10.57
CA LYS A 25 -30.79 -22.42 11.89
C LYS A 25 -29.97 -21.23 12.41
N LYS A 26 -30.29 -20.81 13.65
CA LYS A 26 -29.48 -19.81 14.36
C LYS A 26 -28.15 -20.44 14.79
N THR A 27 -27.02 -19.70 14.59
CA THR A 27 -25.68 -20.07 15.02
C THR A 27 -25.20 -19.14 16.14
N ASN A 28 -23.99 -19.35 16.68
CA ASN A 28 -23.42 -18.49 17.71
C ASN A 28 -23.19 -17.04 17.24
N SER A 29 -22.87 -16.84 15.96
CA SER A 29 -22.53 -15.54 15.38
C SER A 29 -23.51 -15.09 14.28
N GLY A 30 -24.57 -15.84 13.98
CA GLY A 30 -25.46 -15.50 12.87
C GLY A 30 -26.50 -16.56 12.57
N ILE A 31 -26.69 -16.89 11.30
CA ILE A 31 -27.65 -17.89 10.80
C ILE A 31 -27.02 -18.74 9.69
N LYS A 32 -27.66 -19.91 9.49
CA LYS A 32 -27.46 -20.77 8.32
C LYS A 32 -28.81 -21.16 7.75
N ALA A 33 -28.98 -21.08 6.43
CA ALA A 33 -30.21 -21.41 5.73
C ALA A 33 -29.89 -22.18 4.44
N SER A 34 -30.75 -23.15 4.09
CA SER A 34 -30.69 -23.91 2.83
C SER A 34 -31.75 -23.36 1.86
N ILE A 35 -31.32 -22.75 0.76
CA ILE A 35 -32.18 -22.06 -0.20
C ILE A 35 -31.77 -22.43 -1.62
N ASN A 36 -32.67 -22.90 -2.46
CA ASN A 36 -32.45 -23.17 -3.88
C ASN A 36 -31.17 -23.96 -4.19
N LYS A 37 -30.93 -25.05 -3.47
CA LYS A 37 -29.72 -25.91 -3.60
C LYS A 37 -28.42 -25.26 -3.13
N ILE A 38 -28.46 -24.11 -2.43
CA ILE A 38 -27.30 -23.45 -1.83
C ILE A 38 -27.49 -23.37 -0.33
N GLU A 39 -26.42 -23.61 0.41
CA GLU A 39 -26.28 -23.21 1.81
C GLU A 39 -25.86 -21.74 1.84
N VAL A 40 -26.54 -20.94 2.66
CA VAL A 40 -26.19 -19.53 2.91
C VAL A 40 -25.92 -19.35 4.39
N GLU A 41 -24.73 -18.87 4.71
CA GLU A 41 -24.36 -18.51 6.09
C GLU A 41 -24.10 -17.01 6.19
N ILE A 42 -24.72 -16.36 7.18
CA ILE A 42 -24.49 -14.96 7.53
C ILE A 42 -23.92 -14.93 8.93
N GLN A 43 -22.72 -14.36 9.08
CA GLN A 43 -21.97 -14.35 10.33
C GLN A 43 -21.57 -12.91 10.69
N PHE A 44 -21.88 -12.47 11.91
CA PHE A 44 -21.42 -11.22 12.47
C PHE A 44 -20.01 -11.40 13.06
N TYR A 45 -19.02 -10.75 12.48
CA TYR A 45 -17.66 -10.64 13.03
C TYR A 45 -17.57 -9.49 14.05
N SER A 46 -18.37 -8.47 13.87
CA SER A 46 -18.68 -7.40 14.82
C SER A 46 -20.05 -6.80 14.44
N PRO A 47 -20.60 -5.83 15.19
CA PRO A 47 -21.82 -5.14 14.78
C PRO A 47 -21.78 -4.49 13.40
N GLU A 48 -20.59 -4.21 12.87
CA GLU A 48 -20.35 -3.51 11.59
C GLU A 48 -19.70 -4.39 10.51
N ILE A 49 -19.26 -5.62 10.84
CA ILE A 49 -18.57 -6.52 9.90
C ILE A 49 -19.36 -7.81 9.77
N ILE A 50 -19.82 -8.10 8.56
CA ILE A 50 -20.66 -9.25 8.23
C ILE A 50 -19.91 -10.12 7.22
N ARG A 51 -19.75 -11.42 7.52
CA ARG A 51 -19.30 -12.42 6.56
C ARG A 51 -20.51 -13.11 5.95
N VAL A 52 -20.50 -13.27 4.63
CA VAL A 52 -21.46 -14.08 3.89
C VAL A 52 -20.73 -15.22 3.19
N VAL A 53 -21.18 -16.44 3.46
CA VAL A 53 -20.66 -17.65 2.83
C VAL A 53 -21.79 -18.34 2.09
N LYS A 54 -21.55 -18.76 0.84
CA LYS A 54 -22.49 -19.55 0.05
C LYS A 54 -21.77 -20.73 -0.60
N TYR A 55 -22.40 -21.90 -0.57
CA TYR A 55 -21.87 -23.10 -1.24
C TYR A 55 -23.01 -24.07 -1.60
N PRO A 56 -22.82 -24.96 -2.60
CA PRO A 56 -23.82 -25.93 -3.00
C PRO A 56 -24.18 -26.88 -1.86
N ILE A 57 -25.48 -27.23 -1.72
CA ILE A 57 -25.94 -28.24 -0.74
C ILE A 57 -25.23 -29.58 -1.02
N GLY A 58 -24.69 -30.19 0.03
CA GLY A 58 -23.88 -31.40 -0.05
C GLY A 58 -22.41 -31.18 -0.32
N ALA A 59 -22.00 -29.95 -0.65
CA ALA A 59 -20.59 -29.58 -0.63
C ALA A 59 -20.12 -29.29 0.81
N HIS A 60 -18.80 -29.45 1.04
CA HIS A 60 -18.18 -29.10 2.31
C HIS A 60 -17.44 -27.78 2.15
N PHE A 61 -17.72 -26.81 3.01
CA PHE A 61 -16.99 -25.55 3.05
C PHE A 61 -16.33 -25.36 4.41
N GLU A 62 -15.02 -25.55 4.43
CA GLU A 62 -14.19 -25.32 5.62
C GLU A 62 -12.93 -24.58 5.16
N LYS A 63 -12.94 -23.27 5.38
CA LYS A 63 -11.86 -22.40 4.93
C LYS A 63 -11.31 -21.59 6.08
N LYS A 64 -10.01 -21.75 6.34
CA LYS A 64 -9.24 -20.83 7.17
C LYS A 64 -8.70 -19.73 6.27
N SER A 65 -9.14 -18.50 6.48
CA SER A 65 -8.64 -17.36 5.70
C SER A 65 -7.14 -17.14 5.93
N LEU A 66 -6.41 -16.78 4.86
CA LEU A 66 -5.02 -16.33 4.92
C LEU A 66 -4.94 -14.84 5.29
N SER A 67 -5.93 -14.07 4.91
CA SER A 67 -6.00 -12.61 5.12
C SER A 67 -6.63 -12.24 6.45
N VAL A 68 -7.73 -12.90 6.83
CA VAL A 68 -8.52 -12.57 8.01
C VAL A 68 -7.93 -13.24 9.25
N ILE A 69 -7.57 -12.43 10.24
CA ILE A 69 -7.05 -12.88 11.53
C ILE A 69 -8.05 -12.68 12.67
N LYS A 70 -9.08 -11.82 12.47
CA LYS A 70 -10.13 -11.58 13.45
C LYS A 70 -10.99 -12.82 13.63
N VAL A 71 -11.28 -13.17 14.86
CA VAL A 71 -12.27 -14.19 15.23
C VAL A 71 -13.62 -13.51 15.37
N ALA A 72 -14.69 -14.18 14.90
CA ALA A 72 -16.05 -13.67 15.03
C ALA A 72 -16.42 -13.42 16.50
N GLU A 73 -16.85 -12.20 16.80
CA GLU A 73 -17.28 -11.80 18.15
C GLU A 73 -18.73 -12.25 18.41
N ARG A 74 -19.05 -12.49 19.67
CA ARG A 74 -20.44 -12.71 20.08
C ARG A 74 -21.21 -11.39 19.98
N THR A 75 -21.77 -11.13 18.82
CA THR A 75 -22.54 -9.90 18.52
C THR A 75 -24.01 -10.07 18.92
N LYS A 76 -24.60 -9.06 19.55
CA LYS A 76 -26.05 -9.01 19.79
C LYS A 76 -26.74 -8.56 18.51
N PHE A 77 -27.70 -9.37 18.03
CA PHE A 77 -28.56 -9.07 16.90
C PHE A 77 -29.96 -9.68 17.10
N THR A 78 -30.94 -9.07 16.47
CA THR A 78 -32.33 -9.63 16.40
C THR A 78 -32.52 -10.36 15.08
N ILE A 79 -33.48 -11.25 15.03
CA ILE A 79 -33.91 -11.95 13.82
C ILE A 79 -35.45 -11.87 13.77
N ASP A 80 -35.96 -11.28 12.70
CA ASP A 80 -37.38 -11.20 12.40
C ASP A 80 -37.64 -11.81 11.02
N GLU A 81 -38.62 -12.68 10.89
CA GLU A 81 -39.07 -13.25 9.60
C GLU A 81 -40.35 -12.56 9.16
N ILE A 82 -40.30 -11.87 8.02
CA ILE A 82 -41.46 -11.15 7.45
C ILE A 82 -41.49 -11.41 5.93
N ASN A 83 -42.61 -11.93 5.41
CA ASN A 83 -42.82 -12.14 3.97
C ASN A 83 -41.69 -12.89 3.25
N SER A 84 -41.21 -13.98 3.83
CA SER A 84 -40.07 -14.78 3.32
C SER A 84 -38.72 -14.02 3.27
N ASN A 85 -38.55 -13.00 4.08
CA ASN A 85 -37.23 -12.35 4.31
C ASN A 85 -36.88 -12.49 5.80
N LEU A 86 -35.61 -12.80 6.06
CA LEU A 86 -35.03 -12.73 7.39
C LEU A 86 -34.33 -11.39 7.54
N TYR A 87 -34.70 -10.63 8.55
CA TYR A 87 -34.10 -9.36 8.94
C TYR A 87 -33.20 -9.59 10.15
N LEU A 88 -31.89 -9.50 9.96
CA LEU A 88 -30.89 -9.59 11.03
C LEU A 88 -30.41 -8.18 11.35
N LYS A 89 -30.71 -7.68 12.54
CA LYS A 89 -30.33 -6.31 12.95
C LYS A 89 -29.36 -6.30 14.11
N SER A 90 -28.18 -5.73 13.86
CA SER A 90 -27.25 -5.30 14.92
C SER A 90 -27.54 -3.85 15.32
N LYS A 91 -26.74 -3.28 16.22
CA LYS A 91 -26.82 -1.84 16.54
C LYS A 91 -26.41 -0.92 15.39
N SER A 92 -25.79 -1.44 14.32
CA SER A 92 -25.14 -0.65 13.25
C SER A 92 -25.68 -0.93 11.85
N ILE A 93 -26.17 -2.15 11.61
CA ILE A 93 -26.53 -2.61 10.27
C ILE A 93 -27.73 -3.54 10.31
N GLU A 94 -28.55 -3.49 9.25
CA GLU A 94 -29.59 -4.46 8.93
C GLU A 94 -29.14 -5.30 7.74
N VAL A 95 -29.12 -6.62 7.90
CA VAL A 95 -28.85 -7.60 6.83
C VAL A 95 -30.17 -8.33 6.54
N ILE A 96 -30.54 -8.40 5.26
CA ILE A 96 -31.78 -9.03 4.82
C ILE A 96 -31.43 -10.23 3.96
N LEU A 97 -31.86 -11.42 4.37
CA LEU A 97 -31.78 -12.64 3.55
C LEU A 97 -33.13 -12.99 2.98
N ASN A 98 -33.26 -13.00 1.66
CA ASN A 98 -34.47 -13.48 1.00
C ASN A 98 -34.47 -15.02 0.95
N LEU A 99 -35.47 -15.64 1.56
CA LEU A 99 -35.60 -17.10 1.68
C LEU A 99 -36.09 -17.79 0.39
N LYS A 100 -36.51 -17.02 -0.64
CA LYS A 100 -36.93 -17.58 -1.94
C LYS A 100 -35.77 -17.74 -2.91
N ASP A 101 -34.83 -16.80 -2.94
CA ASP A 101 -33.74 -16.76 -3.93
C ASP A 101 -32.32 -16.74 -3.32
N GLY A 102 -32.22 -16.57 -1.99
CA GLY A 102 -30.92 -16.52 -1.30
C GLY A 102 -30.14 -15.19 -1.46
N LYS A 103 -30.81 -14.14 -1.98
CA LYS A 103 -30.24 -12.80 -2.09
C LYS A 103 -29.99 -12.19 -0.72
N VAL A 104 -28.81 -11.61 -0.53
CA VAL A 104 -28.46 -10.84 0.67
C VAL A 104 -28.44 -9.35 0.33
N SER A 105 -29.03 -8.53 1.21
CA SER A 105 -29.05 -7.07 1.10
C SER A 105 -28.57 -6.44 2.39
N PHE A 106 -27.90 -5.30 2.27
CA PHE A 106 -27.35 -4.55 3.40
C PHE A 106 -27.94 -3.16 3.47
N LYS A 107 -28.38 -2.76 4.67
CA LYS A 107 -28.88 -1.42 4.95
C LYS A 107 -28.24 -0.87 6.21
N THR A 108 -28.25 0.45 6.35
CA THR A 108 -27.96 1.09 7.63
C THR A 108 -29.01 0.72 8.67
N PHE A 109 -28.72 0.93 9.94
CA PHE A 109 -29.70 0.67 11.02
C PHE A 109 -31.01 1.46 10.84
N ASP A 110 -30.95 2.67 10.27
CA ASP A 110 -32.11 3.52 9.94
C ASP A 110 -32.77 3.19 8.59
N GLY A 111 -32.37 2.09 7.95
CA GLY A 111 -33.02 1.52 6.77
C GLY A 111 -32.56 2.04 5.41
N LYS A 112 -31.54 2.90 5.33
CA LYS A 112 -30.97 3.37 4.05
C LYS A 112 -30.27 2.22 3.33
N PRO A 113 -30.50 1.96 2.03
CA PRO A 113 -29.83 0.92 1.28
C PRO A 113 -28.34 1.23 1.11
N LEU A 114 -27.49 0.20 1.25
CA LEU A 114 -26.06 0.26 1.04
C LEU A 114 -25.63 -0.58 -0.16
N LEU A 115 -25.89 -1.89 -0.10
CA LEU A 115 -25.50 -2.84 -1.14
C LEU A 115 -26.53 -3.95 -1.26
N ASP A 116 -26.84 -4.33 -2.48
CA ASP A 116 -27.71 -5.47 -2.81
C ASP A 116 -26.96 -6.51 -3.64
N GLU A 117 -27.04 -7.77 -3.28
CA GLU A 117 -26.71 -8.82 -4.24
C GLU A 117 -27.72 -8.81 -5.40
N LYS A 118 -27.28 -9.20 -6.59
CA LYS A 118 -28.16 -9.42 -7.74
C LYS A 118 -28.94 -10.73 -7.56
N VAL A 119 -30.20 -10.74 -7.91
CA VAL A 119 -30.99 -11.97 -7.94
C VAL A 119 -30.30 -12.99 -8.86
N SER A 120 -30.17 -14.24 -8.41
CA SER A 120 -29.39 -15.28 -9.10
C SER A 120 -27.92 -14.92 -9.40
N GLY A 121 -27.35 -13.97 -8.65
CA GLY A 121 -25.97 -13.51 -8.80
C GLY A 121 -24.92 -14.48 -8.26
N ALA A 122 -25.31 -15.45 -7.43
CA ALA A 122 -24.41 -16.52 -6.94
C ALA A 122 -24.36 -17.65 -7.96
N ILE A 123 -23.19 -17.89 -8.55
CA ILE A 123 -22.96 -18.90 -9.60
C ILE A 123 -21.84 -19.83 -9.17
N PHE A 124 -22.10 -21.15 -9.31
CA PHE A 124 -21.14 -22.21 -9.07
C PHE A 124 -21.03 -23.04 -10.36
N THR A 125 -19.87 -23.03 -10.99
CA THR A 125 -19.58 -23.85 -12.17
C THR A 125 -18.58 -24.92 -11.76
N GLU A 126 -18.91 -26.21 -11.96
CA GLU A 126 -17.97 -27.29 -11.65
C GLU A 126 -16.63 -27.08 -12.34
N PHE A 127 -15.58 -27.27 -11.60
CA PHE A 127 -14.21 -27.09 -12.06
C PHE A 127 -13.32 -28.22 -11.54
N ASN A 128 -12.40 -28.69 -12.39
CA ASN A 128 -11.38 -29.66 -12.00
C ASN A 128 -10.05 -28.93 -11.81
N ASP A 129 -9.67 -28.72 -10.56
CA ASP A 129 -8.42 -28.04 -10.18
C ASP A 129 -7.34 -29.07 -9.89
N ALA A 130 -6.48 -29.33 -10.88
CA ALA A 130 -5.36 -30.28 -10.78
C ALA A 130 -5.80 -31.69 -10.26
N GLY A 131 -6.96 -32.16 -10.71
CA GLY A 131 -7.53 -33.48 -10.30
C GLY A 131 -8.49 -33.38 -9.10
N THR A 132 -8.63 -32.23 -8.45
CA THR A 132 -9.58 -32.01 -7.35
C THR A 132 -10.87 -31.39 -7.87
N LYS A 133 -12.01 -31.99 -7.56
CA LYS A 133 -13.32 -31.41 -7.90
C LYS A 133 -13.60 -30.21 -6.99
N THR A 134 -13.91 -29.09 -7.60
CA THR A 134 -14.23 -27.82 -6.94
C THR A 134 -15.14 -26.99 -7.85
N TYR A 135 -15.22 -25.68 -7.63
CA TYR A 135 -16.04 -24.78 -8.45
C TYR A 135 -15.22 -23.55 -8.91
N SER A 136 -15.56 -23.00 -10.08
CA SER A 136 -15.41 -21.58 -10.33
C SER A 136 -16.59 -20.86 -9.69
N VAL A 137 -16.32 -19.81 -8.92
CA VAL A 137 -17.33 -19.14 -8.10
C VAL A 137 -17.50 -17.68 -8.48
N SER A 138 -18.72 -17.20 -8.53
CA SER A 138 -19.02 -15.79 -8.85
C SER A 138 -20.17 -15.27 -8.03
N GLN A 139 -20.10 -13.99 -7.64
CA GLN A 139 -21.20 -13.25 -7.04
C GLN A 139 -21.32 -11.88 -7.69
N SER A 140 -22.55 -11.54 -8.11
CA SER A 140 -22.89 -10.24 -8.68
C SER A 140 -23.67 -9.39 -7.67
N PHE A 141 -23.44 -8.08 -7.73
CA PHE A 141 -24.05 -7.05 -6.89
C PHE A 141 -24.65 -5.95 -7.76
N ASN A 142 -25.63 -5.23 -7.21
CA ASN A 142 -26.18 -4.02 -7.80
C ASN A 142 -25.69 -2.80 -7.03
N LEU A 143 -24.93 -1.95 -7.69
CA LEU A 143 -24.49 -0.67 -7.17
C LEU A 143 -25.38 0.46 -7.71
N ASP A 144 -25.50 1.54 -6.94
CA ASP A 144 -26.18 2.74 -7.41
C ASP A 144 -25.42 3.36 -8.60
N LYS A 145 -26.15 3.98 -9.54
CA LYS A 145 -25.54 4.58 -10.75
C LYS A 145 -24.60 5.75 -10.43
N GLN A 146 -24.86 6.47 -9.35
CA GLN A 146 -24.06 7.64 -8.93
C GLN A 146 -22.97 7.28 -7.91
N GLU A 147 -22.95 6.02 -7.48
CA GLU A 147 -22.01 5.53 -6.49
C GLU A 147 -20.62 5.39 -7.09
N SER A 148 -19.59 5.88 -6.40
CA SER A 148 -18.19 5.68 -6.73
C SER A 148 -17.58 4.60 -5.84
N ILE A 149 -16.71 3.77 -6.43
CA ILE A 149 -15.93 2.77 -5.70
C ILE A 149 -14.45 2.96 -5.94
N TYR A 150 -13.65 2.66 -4.91
CA TYR A 150 -12.22 2.87 -4.85
C TYR A 150 -11.52 1.65 -4.29
N GLY A 151 -10.26 1.42 -4.65
CA GLY A 151 -9.48 0.30 -4.15
C GLY A 151 -9.00 -0.62 -5.25
N LEU A 152 -9.17 -1.94 -5.06
CA LEU A 152 -8.73 -3.04 -5.94
C LEU A 152 -7.20 -3.21 -6.06
N GLY A 153 -6.39 -2.37 -5.39
CA GLY A 153 -4.94 -2.51 -5.35
C GLY A 153 -4.16 -1.40 -6.06
N ILE A 154 -2.98 -1.73 -6.58
CA ILE A 154 -2.13 -0.85 -7.39
C ILE A 154 -2.50 -1.06 -8.84
N LEU A 155 -3.26 -0.13 -9.43
CA LEU A 155 -3.75 -0.21 -10.80
C LEU A 155 -3.11 0.88 -11.66
N GLN A 156 -2.46 0.51 -12.76
CA GLN A 156 -1.79 1.43 -13.67
C GLN A 156 -2.75 2.06 -14.71
N ASN A 157 -4.04 2.15 -14.38
CA ASN A 157 -5.09 2.61 -15.30
C ASN A 157 -5.37 4.13 -15.24
N GLY A 158 -4.69 4.86 -14.35
CA GLY A 158 -4.83 6.30 -14.21
C GLY A 158 -6.17 6.79 -13.63
N LYS A 159 -7.02 5.90 -13.13
CA LYS A 159 -8.36 6.22 -12.63
C LYS A 159 -8.43 6.27 -11.12
N MET A 160 -9.17 7.22 -10.59
CA MET A 160 -9.49 7.28 -9.18
C MET A 160 -10.68 6.38 -8.87
N SER A 161 -11.85 6.64 -9.41
CA SER A 161 -13.01 5.74 -9.32
C SER A 161 -12.84 4.51 -10.21
N GLN A 162 -13.11 3.33 -9.65
CA GLN A 162 -12.99 2.04 -10.35
C GLN A 162 -14.33 1.56 -10.93
N ARG A 163 -15.27 2.49 -11.18
CA ARG A 163 -16.52 2.18 -11.88
C ARG A 163 -16.28 1.92 -13.36
N ASN A 164 -17.11 1.06 -13.94
CA ASN A 164 -17.06 0.67 -15.34
C ASN A 164 -15.68 0.09 -15.75
N GLN A 165 -15.09 -0.74 -14.91
CA GLN A 165 -13.83 -1.42 -15.17
C GLN A 165 -14.03 -2.93 -15.32
N LYS A 166 -13.21 -3.53 -16.19
CA LYS A 166 -13.03 -4.98 -16.29
C LYS A 166 -11.57 -5.29 -16.03
N ILE A 167 -11.30 -6.00 -14.94
CA ILE A 167 -9.95 -6.22 -14.43
C ILE A 167 -9.74 -7.71 -14.19
N ARG A 168 -8.70 -8.27 -14.78
CA ARG A 168 -8.20 -9.60 -14.47
C ARG A 168 -7.18 -9.49 -13.34
N MET A 169 -7.53 -9.96 -12.16
CA MET A 169 -6.74 -9.86 -10.95
C MET A 169 -5.83 -11.10 -10.80
N VAL A 170 -4.60 -10.97 -11.26
CA VAL A 170 -3.51 -11.94 -11.09
C VAL A 170 -2.25 -11.15 -10.82
N GLN A 171 -1.64 -11.35 -9.66
CA GLN A 171 -0.44 -10.59 -9.26
C GLN A 171 0.64 -10.64 -10.32
N ASN A 172 1.19 -9.49 -10.67
CA ASN A 172 2.30 -9.36 -11.62
C ASN A 172 3.20 -8.17 -11.25
N ASN A 173 4.28 -7.95 -11.99
CA ASN A 173 5.33 -6.98 -11.67
C ASN A 173 4.82 -5.56 -11.38
N THR A 174 3.89 -5.00 -12.18
CA THR A 174 3.47 -3.59 -12.07
C THR A 174 2.02 -3.40 -11.61
N TRP A 175 1.31 -4.49 -11.38
CA TRP A 175 -0.07 -4.48 -10.93
C TRP A 175 -0.23 -5.38 -9.72
N ASP A 176 -0.66 -4.81 -8.59
CA ASP A 176 -0.97 -5.56 -7.39
C ASP A 176 -2.46 -5.53 -7.12
N PHE A 177 -3.04 -6.67 -6.95
CA PHE A 177 -4.49 -6.78 -6.81
C PHE A 177 -4.87 -7.12 -5.37
N VAL A 178 -5.76 -6.32 -4.84
CA VAL A 178 -6.45 -6.57 -3.57
C VAL A 178 -7.93 -6.71 -3.87
N THR A 179 -8.51 -7.86 -3.60
CA THR A 179 -9.93 -8.15 -3.89
C THR A 179 -10.87 -7.44 -2.91
N PHE A 180 -10.66 -6.13 -2.77
CA PHE A 180 -11.39 -5.24 -1.88
C PHE A 180 -11.67 -3.91 -2.57
N PHE A 181 -12.89 -3.43 -2.42
CA PHE A 181 -13.23 -2.03 -2.72
C PHE A 181 -14.01 -1.40 -1.57
N GLN A 182 -13.96 -0.07 -1.47
CA GLN A 182 -14.86 0.71 -0.64
C GLN A 182 -15.66 1.71 -1.47
N SER A 183 -16.87 2.01 -0.99
CA SER A 183 -17.83 2.91 -1.62
C SER A 183 -17.89 4.26 -0.91
N ASP A 184 -18.18 5.33 -1.69
CA ASP A 184 -18.51 6.66 -1.15
C ASP A 184 -19.76 6.68 -0.27
N LYS A 185 -20.55 5.58 -0.22
CA LYS A 185 -21.66 5.37 0.72
C LYS A 185 -21.22 4.90 2.12
N GLY A 186 -19.90 4.78 2.39
CA GLY A 186 -19.35 4.41 3.68
C GLY A 186 -19.43 2.91 3.98
N TYR A 187 -19.23 2.06 2.98
CA TYR A 187 -19.04 0.62 3.17
C TYR A 187 -17.86 0.10 2.37
N GLY A 188 -17.37 -1.08 2.77
CA GLY A 188 -16.36 -1.84 2.03
C GLY A 188 -16.83 -3.27 1.79
N LEU A 189 -16.34 -3.88 0.72
CA LEU A 189 -16.57 -5.28 0.36
C LEU A 189 -15.23 -5.95 0.11
N PHE A 190 -14.91 -6.99 0.89
CA PHE A 190 -13.72 -7.83 0.73
C PHE A 190 -14.14 -9.21 0.23
N TRP A 191 -13.70 -9.56 -0.96
CA TRP A 191 -13.87 -10.88 -1.57
C TRP A 191 -12.71 -11.77 -1.17
N ASP A 192 -12.93 -12.69 -0.24
CA ASP A 192 -11.88 -13.53 0.34
C ASP A 192 -11.65 -14.80 -0.50
N ASN A 193 -11.01 -14.62 -1.65
CA ASN A 193 -10.57 -15.69 -2.54
C ASN A 193 -9.19 -15.35 -3.10
N TYR A 194 -8.32 -16.34 -3.26
CA TYR A 194 -6.90 -16.17 -3.61
C TYR A 194 -6.56 -16.65 -5.02
N SER A 195 -7.50 -17.26 -5.72
CA SER A 195 -7.28 -17.68 -7.10
C SER A 195 -7.35 -16.48 -8.06
N PRO A 196 -6.85 -16.62 -9.29
CA PRO A 196 -7.10 -15.63 -10.34
C PRO A 196 -8.57 -15.24 -10.37
N THR A 197 -8.85 -13.94 -10.32
CA THR A 197 -10.21 -13.40 -10.16
C THR A 197 -10.49 -12.35 -11.23
N ASP A 198 -11.65 -12.40 -11.85
CA ASP A 198 -12.15 -11.32 -12.71
C ASP A 198 -13.05 -10.41 -11.89
N PHE A 199 -12.71 -9.14 -11.81
CA PHE A 199 -13.59 -8.07 -11.38
C PHE A 199 -14.23 -7.43 -12.61
N ASN A 200 -15.55 -7.27 -12.59
CA ASN A 200 -16.27 -6.60 -13.66
C ASN A 200 -17.32 -5.67 -13.07
N ASP A 201 -17.25 -4.40 -13.42
CA ASP A 201 -18.27 -3.40 -13.11
C ASP A 201 -18.78 -2.76 -14.41
N ASN A 202 -20.09 -2.77 -14.57
CA ASN A 202 -20.79 -2.16 -15.69
C ASN A 202 -22.17 -1.64 -15.21
N PRO A 203 -22.97 -0.95 -16.03
CA PRO A 203 -24.25 -0.40 -15.63
C PRO A 203 -25.29 -1.43 -15.11
N GLU A 204 -25.11 -2.73 -15.39
CA GLU A 204 -26.04 -3.79 -15.05
C GLU A 204 -25.67 -4.55 -13.77
N GLU A 205 -24.36 -4.62 -13.48
CA GLU A 205 -23.84 -5.35 -12.32
C GLU A 205 -22.38 -5.03 -12.01
N THR A 206 -22.03 -5.24 -10.74
CA THR A 206 -20.64 -5.34 -10.27
C THR A 206 -20.41 -6.78 -9.79
N SER A 207 -19.34 -7.45 -10.24
CA SER A 207 -19.12 -8.86 -9.90
C SER A 207 -17.67 -9.21 -9.63
N PHE A 208 -17.46 -10.21 -8.76
CA PHE A 208 -16.23 -10.96 -8.65
C PHE A 208 -16.47 -12.39 -9.15
N LYS A 209 -15.54 -12.89 -9.97
CA LYS A 209 -15.54 -14.28 -10.45
C LYS A 209 -14.14 -14.86 -10.28
N SER A 210 -14.00 -15.84 -9.40
CA SER A 210 -12.75 -16.56 -9.14
C SER A 210 -12.70 -17.90 -9.88
N GLU A 211 -11.51 -18.27 -10.38
CA GLU A 211 -11.34 -19.53 -11.10
C GLU A 211 -11.60 -20.75 -10.21
N VAL A 212 -11.15 -20.68 -8.94
CA VAL A 212 -11.24 -21.80 -7.98
C VAL A 212 -11.76 -21.30 -6.65
N GLY A 213 -12.76 -22.00 -6.10
CA GLY A 213 -13.26 -21.77 -4.76
C GLY A 213 -14.21 -22.88 -4.31
N ASP A 214 -14.12 -23.29 -3.05
CA ASP A 214 -15.04 -24.28 -2.47
C ASP A 214 -16.40 -23.65 -2.13
N GLY A 215 -16.48 -22.31 -2.22
CA GLY A 215 -17.67 -21.51 -1.99
C GLY A 215 -17.40 -20.02 -2.24
N ILE A 216 -18.46 -19.24 -2.28
CA ILE A 216 -18.45 -17.77 -2.24
C ILE A 216 -18.20 -17.36 -0.79
N ASP A 217 -17.23 -16.46 -0.59
CA ASP A 217 -16.85 -15.98 0.74
C ASP A 217 -16.46 -14.50 0.64
N TYR A 218 -17.28 -13.64 1.24
CA TYR A 218 -16.99 -12.21 1.27
C TYR A 218 -17.36 -11.56 2.59
N TYR A 219 -16.72 -10.45 2.88
CA TYR A 219 -16.99 -9.63 4.05
C TYR A 219 -17.52 -8.27 3.61
N PHE A 220 -18.65 -7.90 4.18
CA PHE A 220 -19.22 -6.56 4.09
C PHE A 220 -18.93 -5.81 5.39
N MET A 221 -18.46 -4.57 5.27
CA MET A 221 -18.15 -3.73 6.44
C MET A 221 -18.71 -2.33 6.27
N LYS A 222 -19.30 -1.77 7.34
CA LYS A 222 -19.94 -0.46 7.32
C LYS A 222 -19.24 0.51 8.25
N SER A 223 -19.04 1.75 7.79
CA SER A 223 -18.62 2.88 8.61
C SER A 223 -19.25 4.18 8.13
N ASN A 224 -18.88 5.32 8.75
CA ASN A 224 -19.43 6.62 8.38
C ASN A 224 -18.60 7.36 7.34
N ASN A 225 -17.34 6.96 7.14
CA ASN A 225 -16.39 7.55 6.21
C ASN A 225 -15.33 6.52 5.78
N ALA A 226 -14.47 6.90 4.85
CA ALA A 226 -13.42 6.06 4.30
C ALA A 226 -12.40 5.58 5.35
N ASP A 227 -11.95 6.44 6.28
CA ASP A 227 -11.04 6.03 7.37
C ASP A 227 -11.67 4.94 8.25
N GLY A 228 -12.94 5.07 8.54
CA GLY A 228 -13.67 4.06 9.31
C GLY A 228 -13.81 2.72 8.58
N VAL A 229 -13.96 2.73 7.25
CA VAL A 229 -13.94 1.49 6.44
C VAL A 229 -12.55 0.86 6.47
N ILE A 230 -11.48 1.65 6.32
CA ILE A 230 -10.09 1.20 6.46
C ILE A 230 -9.87 0.59 7.85
N ALA A 231 -10.37 1.23 8.91
CA ALA A 231 -10.25 0.72 10.27
C ALA A 231 -10.94 -0.65 10.43
N LYS A 232 -12.11 -0.86 9.80
CA LYS A 232 -12.80 -2.16 9.82
C LYS A 232 -12.05 -3.22 9.01
N MET A 233 -11.47 -2.84 7.88
CA MET A 233 -10.63 -3.75 7.08
C MET A 233 -9.38 -4.18 7.88
N ARG A 234 -8.72 -3.27 8.58
CA ARG A 234 -7.57 -3.58 9.43
C ARG A 234 -7.95 -4.32 10.73
N ASP A 235 -9.11 -4.06 11.31
CA ASP A 235 -9.65 -4.85 12.40
C ASP A 235 -9.85 -6.31 11.98
N LEU A 236 -10.30 -6.52 10.73
CA LEU A 236 -10.49 -7.84 10.15
C LEU A 236 -9.16 -8.53 9.80
N THR A 237 -8.21 -7.80 9.20
CA THR A 237 -7.03 -8.38 8.53
C THR A 237 -5.70 -8.06 9.22
N GLY A 238 -5.70 -7.28 10.29
CA GLY A 238 -4.52 -6.97 11.10
C GLY A 238 -4.08 -5.51 11.04
N GLN A 239 -3.49 -5.08 12.15
CA GLN A 239 -3.05 -3.70 12.38
C GLN A 239 -1.70 -3.43 11.71
N VAL A 240 -1.43 -2.16 11.44
CA VAL A 240 -0.16 -1.69 10.86
C VAL A 240 0.84 -1.41 11.96
N PRO A 241 2.04 -2.04 11.99
CA PRO A 241 3.08 -1.70 12.94
C PRO A 241 3.76 -0.36 12.61
N MET A 242 4.38 0.29 13.61
CA MET A 242 5.26 1.43 13.36
C MET A 242 6.50 0.99 12.58
N PHE A 243 6.81 1.73 11.52
CA PHE A 243 8.08 1.59 10.82
C PHE A 243 9.24 2.20 11.60
N PRO A 244 10.48 1.77 11.35
CA PRO A 244 11.66 2.47 11.82
C PRO A 244 11.66 3.92 11.35
N LYS A 245 12.04 4.86 12.20
CA LYS A 245 11.97 6.29 11.89
C LYS A 245 12.84 6.69 10.69
N TRP A 246 14.01 6.05 10.53
CA TRP A 246 14.93 6.27 9.41
C TRP A 246 14.35 5.92 8.04
N THR A 247 13.32 5.06 7.95
CA THR A 247 12.68 4.69 6.68
C THR A 247 11.94 5.85 6.01
N PHE A 248 11.61 6.89 6.77
CA PHE A 248 10.93 8.09 6.25
C PHE A 248 11.89 9.14 5.66
N GLY A 249 13.22 8.94 5.76
CA GLY A 249 14.22 9.75 5.06
C GLY A 249 14.31 9.44 3.57
N PHE A 250 15.39 9.90 2.93
CA PHE A 250 15.67 9.65 1.52
C PHE A 250 16.53 8.41 1.32
N TRP A 251 16.21 7.62 0.30
CA TRP A 251 16.86 6.37 -0.07
C TRP A 251 17.43 6.43 -1.47
N GLN A 252 18.71 6.06 -1.63
CA GLN A 252 19.35 5.90 -2.91
C GLN A 252 19.46 4.41 -3.25
N SER A 253 19.08 4.08 -4.46
CA SER A 253 19.11 2.74 -5.01
C SER A 253 19.42 2.77 -6.50
N LYS A 254 19.83 1.64 -7.03
CA LYS A 254 20.15 1.44 -8.46
C LYS A 254 20.05 -0.05 -8.78
N GLU A 255 19.57 -0.39 -9.95
CA GLU A 255 19.78 -1.70 -10.57
C GLU A 255 21.09 -1.61 -11.41
N ARG A 256 22.26 -2.04 -10.91
CA ARG A 256 22.62 -2.33 -9.51
C ARG A 256 24.01 -1.76 -9.24
N TYR A 257 24.40 -1.60 -7.99
CA TYR A 257 25.80 -1.37 -7.60
C TYR A 257 26.58 -2.67 -7.75
N LYS A 258 27.75 -2.61 -8.41
CA LYS A 258 28.49 -3.81 -8.84
C LYS A 258 29.58 -4.22 -7.86
N SER A 259 29.87 -3.40 -6.86
CA SER A 259 30.87 -3.70 -5.84
C SER A 259 30.55 -3.04 -4.50
N GLN A 260 31.13 -3.59 -3.42
CA GLN A 260 31.06 -2.95 -2.10
C GLN A 260 31.60 -1.53 -2.10
N ASN A 261 32.68 -1.27 -2.87
CA ASN A 261 33.30 0.06 -2.95
C ASN A 261 32.36 1.07 -3.63
N GLU A 262 31.61 0.67 -4.66
CA GLU A 262 30.60 1.51 -5.31
C GLU A 262 29.48 1.84 -4.32
N THR A 263 28.97 0.85 -3.60
CA THR A 263 27.89 1.00 -2.62
C THR A 263 28.28 1.97 -1.50
N VAL A 264 29.43 1.76 -0.88
CA VAL A 264 29.97 2.64 0.19
C VAL A 264 30.28 4.03 -0.37
N GLY A 265 30.85 4.10 -1.59
CA GLY A 265 31.22 5.35 -2.26
C GLY A 265 30.04 6.29 -2.48
N VAL A 266 28.86 5.76 -2.77
CA VAL A 266 27.63 6.56 -2.91
C VAL A 266 27.28 7.23 -1.59
N VAL A 267 27.23 6.50 -0.48
CA VAL A 267 26.91 7.05 0.86
C VAL A 267 27.93 8.13 1.24
N LYS A 268 29.21 7.82 1.07
CA LYS A 268 30.31 8.79 1.32
C LYS A 268 30.12 10.07 0.52
N LYS A 269 29.75 9.94 -0.78
CA LYS A 269 29.56 11.10 -1.65
C LYS A 269 28.39 11.98 -1.21
N TYR A 270 27.28 11.41 -0.77
CA TYR A 270 26.14 12.17 -0.21
C TYR A 270 26.55 12.93 1.07
N ARG A 271 27.34 12.31 1.96
CA ARG A 271 27.87 12.96 3.17
C ARG A 271 28.79 14.12 2.83
N GLU A 272 29.72 13.93 1.85
CA GLU A 272 30.62 14.99 1.36
C GLU A 272 29.87 16.19 0.78
N LEU A 273 28.76 15.93 0.07
CA LEU A 273 27.93 16.97 -0.52
C LEU A 273 27.03 17.68 0.50
N GLY A 274 26.85 17.12 1.69
CA GLY A 274 25.91 17.62 2.70
C GLY A 274 24.45 17.42 2.32
N VAL A 275 24.16 16.50 1.38
CA VAL A 275 22.81 16.15 0.95
C VAL A 275 22.27 15.01 1.82
N PRO A 276 21.06 15.15 2.39
CA PRO A 276 20.52 14.13 3.28
C PRO A 276 20.32 12.77 2.61
N LEU A 277 20.65 11.70 3.35
CA LEU A 277 20.47 10.31 2.94
C LEU A 277 20.37 9.43 4.20
N ASP A 278 19.36 8.59 4.31
CA ASP A 278 19.24 7.62 5.41
C ASP A 278 19.59 6.21 4.99
N GLY A 279 19.46 5.85 3.74
CA GLY A 279 19.77 4.50 3.35
C GLY A 279 20.18 4.30 1.91
N ILE A 280 20.88 3.19 1.72
CA ILE A 280 21.30 2.68 0.43
C ILE A 280 20.75 1.26 0.28
N ILE A 281 20.42 0.87 -0.95
CA ILE A 281 19.92 -0.45 -1.24
C ILE A 281 20.91 -1.18 -2.15
N GLN A 282 21.40 -2.33 -1.72
CA GLN A 282 22.16 -3.25 -2.55
C GLN A 282 21.21 -4.23 -3.23
N ASP A 283 21.20 -4.16 -4.53
CA ASP A 283 20.43 -5.05 -5.40
C ASP A 283 21.13 -6.39 -5.62
N TRP A 284 20.62 -7.22 -6.54
CA TRP A 284 21.01 -8.58 -6.82
C TRP A 284 22.48 -8.75 -7.27
N GLN A 285 22.94 -9.99 -7.49
CA GLN A 285 24.30 -10.44 -7.84
C GLN A 285 25.40 -10.25 -6.79
N TYR A 286 25.13 -9.81 -5.57
CA TYR A 286 26.12 -9.93 -4.49
C TYR A 286 26.41 -11.41 -4.15
N TRP A 287 25.52 -12.32 -4.56
CA TRP A 287 25.65 -13.78 -4.44
C TRP A 287 26.42 -14.44 -5.59
N GLY A 288 26.90 -13.69 -6.59
CA GLY A 288 27.67 -14.22 -7.74
C GLY A 288 26.82 -14.50 -8.97
N ASP A 289 26.88 -15.73 -9.50
CA ASP A 289 26.20 -16.13 -10.74
C ASP A 289 24.71 -16.51 -10.51
N ASN A 290 23.98 -16.73 -11.62
CA ASN A 290 22.57 -17.07 -11.57
C ASN A 290 22.29 -18.50 -11.06
N TYR A 291 23.29 -19.41 -11.08
CA TYR A 291 23.15 -20.72 -10.43
C TYR A 291 23.11 -20.61 -8.90
N HIS A 292 23.68 -19.52 -8.34
CA HIS A 292 23.63 -19.14 -6.92
C HIS A 292 22.56 -18.08 -6.63
N TRP A 293 21.58 -17.90 -7.53
CA TRP A 293 20.52 -16.90 -7.41
C TRP A 293 19.93 -16.89 -6.01
N ASN A 294 19.85 -15.69 -5.41
CA ASN A 294 19.34 -15.48 -4.05
C ASN A 294 20.03 -16.37 -3.00
N GLY A 295 21.36 -16.54 -3.11
CA GLY A 295 22.15 -17.41 -2.24
C GLY A 295 22.20 -16.98 -0.77
N MET A 296 21.65 -15.80 -0.44
CA MET A 296 21.63 -15.22 0.92
C MET A 296 23.04 -15.18 1.54
N SER A 297 24.03 -14.92 0.72
CA SER A 297 25.44 -14.85 1.10
C SER A 297 26.25 -14.08 0.05
N PHE A 298 27.32 -13.45 0.47
CA PHE A 298 28.19 -12.67 -0.42
C PHE A 298 29.23 -13.59 -1.08
N LEU A 299 28.88 -14.15 -2.24
CA LEU A 299 29.75 -15.04 -3.02
C LEU A 299 30.43 -14.30 -4.19
N ASN A 300 30.00 -13.12 -4.54
CA ASN A 300 30.65 -12.29 -5.55
C ASN A 300 31.95 -11.70 -4.99
N PRO A 301 33.11 -11.91 -5.66
CA PRO A 301 34.42 -11.37 -5.20
C PRO A 301 34.43 -9.86 -5.00
N GLU A 302 33.61 -9.09 -5.72
CA GLU A 302 33.46 -7.64 -5.57
C GLU A 302 32.83 -7.22 -4.24
N PHE A 303 32.28 -8.18 -3.48
CA PHE A 303 31.69 -8.02 -2.15
C PHE A 303 32.40 -8.92 -1.12
N SER A 304 33.73 -9.07 -1.26
CA SER A 304 34.53 -10.01 -0.45
C SER A 304 34.64 -9.67 1.04
N LYS A 305 34.25 -8.44 1.43
CA LYS A 305 34.33 -7.95 2.81
C LYS A 305 32.98 -7.35 3.24
N PRO A 306 31.92 -8.15 3.31
CA PRO A 306 30.57 -7.65 3.58
C PRO A 306 30.42 -6.97 4.94
N GLN A 307 31.10 -7.47 6.00
CA GLN A 307 31.05 -6.85 7.31
C GLN A 307 31.68 -5.44 7.30
N GLU A 308 32.86 -5.27 6.63
CA GLU A 308 33.48 -3.95 6.50
C GLU A 308 32.56 -2.97 5.76
N MET A 309 31.89 -3.43 4.68
CA MET A 309 30.92 -2.62 3.93
C MET A 309 29.76 -2.15 4.81
N ILE A 310 29.17 -3.07 5.58
CA ILE A 310 28.04 -2.76 6.47
C ILE A 310 28.49 -1.78 7.58
N ASP A 311 29.63 -2.06 8.21
CA ASP A 311 30.19 -1.22 9.28
C ASP A 311 30.52 0.19 8.79
N GLU A 312 31.09 0.33 7.58
CA GLU A 312 31.37 1.64 6.98
C GLU A 312 30.10 2.44 6.70
N ILE A 313 29.05 1.79 6.18
CA ILE A 313 27.74 2.42 5.95
C ILE A 313 27.14 2.88 7.28
N HIS A 314 27.12 2.02 8.30
CA HIS A 314 26.62 2.36 9.63
C HIS A 314 27.43 3.48 10.30
N ASN A 315 28.77 3.48 10.17
CA ASN A 315 29.63 4.54 10.70
C ASN A 315 29.35 5.92 10.05
N MET A 316 28.77 5.91 8.85
CA MET A 316 28.28 7.13 8.20
C MET A 316 26.82 7.46 8.58
N ASN A 317 26.24 6.78 9.57
CA ASN A 317 24.85 6.92 9.98
C ASN A 317 23.87 6.73 8.81
N ALA A 318 24.10 5.70 8.01
CA ALA A 318 23.19 5.26 6.95
C ALA A 318 22.80 3.78 7.19
N HIS A 319 21.70 3.35 6.61
CA HIS A 319 21.18 2.01 6.72
C HIS A 319 21.31 1.26 5.40
N LEU A 320 21.46 -0.06 5.46
CA LEU A 320 21.61 -0.92 4.30
C LEU A 320 20.40 -1.88 4.18
N LEU A 321 19.63 -1.73 3.10
CA LEU A 321 18.73 -2.77 2.63
C LEU A 321 19.43 -3.64 1.60
N ILE A 322 19.03 -4.92 1.54
CA ILE A 322 19.57 -5.86 0.56
C ILE A 322 18.45 -6.61 -0.14
N SER A 323 18.64 -6.86 -1.44
CA SER A 323 17.70 -7.60 -2.28
C SER A 323 17.67 -9.08 -1.89
N ILE A 324 16.48 -9.60 -1.67
CA ILE A 324 16.17 -11.03 -1.50
C ILE A 324 14.95 -11.39 -2.36
N TRP A 325 14.90 -12.62 -2.82
CA TRP A 325 13.92 -13.08 -3.81
C TRP A 325 13.08 -14.25 -3.31
N SER A 326 11.99 -14.51 -4.00
CA SER A 326 11.13 -15.68 -3.73
C SER A 326 11.58 -16.94 -4.47
N SER A 327 12.70 -16.89 -5.17
CA SER A 327 13.24 -18.00 -5.97
C SER A 327 14.71 -18.25 -5.65
N PHE A 328 15.18 -19.47 -5.92
CA PHE A 328 16.54 -19.89 -5.61
C PHE A 328 17.21 -20.58 -6.76
N GLY A 329 18.50 -20.32 -6.92
CA GLY A 329 19.37 -21.03 -7.87
C GLY A 329 19.74 -22.44 -7.38
N PRO A 330 19.93 -23.41 -8.32
CA PRO A 330 20.10 -24.83 -7.97
C PRO A 330 21.40 -25.13 -7.19
N LYS A 331 22.37 -24.22 -7.14
CA LYS A 331 23.60 -24.43 -6.37
C LYS A 331 23.52 -23.87 -4.94
N THR A 332 22.39 -23.26 -4.57
CA THR A 332 22.22 -22.75 -3.22
C THR A 332 21.81 -23.85 -2.23
N PRO A 333 22.28 -23.80 -0.98
CA PRO A 333 21.96 -24.86 0.00
C PRO A 333 20.46 -24.90 0.34
N GLN A 334 19.78 -23.73 0.40
CA GLN A 334 18.34 -23.66 0.63
C GLN A 334 17.54 -24.30 -0.51
N PHE A 335 17.94 -24.13 -1.76
CA PHE A 335 17.33 -24.84 -2.90
C PHE A 335 17.44 -26.35 -2.72
N GLN A 336 18.64 -26.85 -2.41
CA GLN A 336 18.88 -28.29 -2.25
C GLN A 336 18.05 -28.87 -1.10
N GLU A 337 17.97 -28.16 0.03
CA GLU A 337 17.14 -28.57 1.18
C GLU A 337 15.66 -28.60 0.82
N MET A 338 15.13 -27.55 0.18
CA MET A 338 13.72 -27.47 -0.23
C MET A 338 13.37 -28.49 -1.32
N LYS A 339 14.27 -28.74 -2.27
CA LYS A 339 14.07 -29.72 -3.35
C LYS A 339 13.87 -31.13 -2.81
N THR A 340 14.66 -31.55 -1.82
CA THR A 340 14.52 -32.88 -1.19
C THR A 340 13.18 -33.08 -0.50
N LYS A 341 12.49 -31.98 -0.17
CA LYS A 341 11.20 -31.95 0.55
C LYS A 341 10.02 -31.57 -0.36
N ASN A 342 10.24 -31.45 -1.68
CA ASN A 342 9.22 -31.05 -2.66
C ASN A 342 8.56 -29.70 -2.34
N MET A 343 9.37 -28.71 -1.96
CA MET A 343 8.93 -27.36 -1.58
C MET A 343 9.23 -26.30 -2.66
N LEU A 344 9.49 -26.72 -3.89
CA LEU A 344 9.76 -25.84 -5.03
C LEU A 344 8.69 -26.02 -6.10
N MET A 345 8.33 -24.92 -6.77
CA MET A 345 7.36 -24.91 -7.88
C MET A 345 8.10 -24.92 -9.21
N ASP A 346 7.58 -25.71 -10.17
CA ASP A 346 8.19 -25.91 -11.47
C ASP A 346 7.48 -25.10 -12.55
N PHE A 347 7.84 -23.82 -12.64
CA PHE A 347 7.47 -22.93 -13.73
C PHE A 347 8.61 -21.93 -14.00
N GLN A 348 8.57 -21.31 -15.16
CA GLN A 348 9.63 -20.39 -15.57
C GLN A 348 9.56 -19.08 -14.78
N THR A 349 10.68 -18.68 -14.21
CA THR A 349 10.86 -17.46 -13.46
C THR A 349 12.19 -16.79 -13.82
N TRP A 350 12.43 -15.60 -13.27
CA TRP A 350 13.67 -14.90 -13.48
C TRP A 350 14.76 -15.35 -12.47
N PRO A 351 16.06 -15.49 -12.90
CA PRO A 351 16.58 -15.41 -14.26
C PRO A 351 16.38 -16.73 -15.05
N GLN A 352 16.32 -16.63 -16.38
CA GLN A 352 16.14 -17.80 -17.24
C GLN A 352 17.45 -18.55 -17.54
N SER A 353 18.57 -17.81 -17.61
CA SER A 353 19.87 -18.35 -17.96
C SER A 353 20.87 -18.29 -16.81
N GLY A 354 21.72 -19.32 -16.70
CA GLY A 354 22.78 -19.40 -15.70
C GLY A 354 23.96 -18.46 -15.96
N LYS A 355 24.14 -18.00 -17.21
CA LYS A 355 25.25 -17.14 -17.62
C LYS A 355 24.86 -15.68 -17.76
N GLU A 356 23.98 -15.38 -18.71
CA GLU A 356 23.57 -14.03 -19.03
C GLU A 356 22.17 -13.77 -18.46
N VAL A 357 21.98 -12.58 -17.91
CA VAL A 357 20.67 -12.17 -17.47
C VAL A 357 19.79 -11.82 -18.67
N TRP A 358 20.38 -11.04 -19.59
CA TRP A 358 19.68 -10.65 -20.81
C TRP A 358 20.62 -10.35 -21.97
N PRO A 359 20.35 -10.83 -23.20
CA PRO A 359 19.36 -11.87 -23.51
C PRO A 359 19.75 -13.23 -22.89
N PRO A 360 18.78 -14.06 -22.47
CA PRO A 360 19.08 -15.34 -21.85
C PRO A 360 19.69 -16.32 -22.87
N ASP A 361 20.76 -17.00 -22.48
CA ASP A 361 21.33 -18.11 -23.25
C ASP A 361 20.70 -19.44 -22.79
N MET A 362 19.67 -19.86 -23.49
CA MET A 362 18.91 -21.09 -23.16
C MET A 362 19.67 -22.39 -23.33
N ASN A 363 20.90 -22.36 -23.86
CA ASN A 363 21.80 -23.52 -23.79
C ASN A 363 22.33 -23.75 -22.36
N PHE A 364 22.20 -22.76 -21.49
CA PHE A 364 22.62 -22.80 -20.10
C PHE A 364 21.47 -22.36 -19.18
N PRO A 365 20.36 -23.13 -19.09
CA PRO A 365 19.24 -22.77 -18.26
C PRO A 365 19.66 -22.59 -16.80
N SER A 366 19.14 -21.57 -16.13
CA SER A 366 19.51 -21.26 -14.74
C SER A 366 19.06 -22.35 -13.76
N GLY A 367 17.93 -22.97 -14.00
CA GLY A 367 17.31 -23.93 -13.08
C GLY A 367 16.75 -23.28 -11.81
N VAL A 368 16.58 -21.94 -11.81
CA VAL A 368 15.98 -21.20 -10.70
C VAL A 368 14.51 -21.59 -10.54
N GLN A 369 14.10 -21.88 -9.31
CA GLN A 369 12.72 -22.23 -8.97
C GLN A 369 12.21 -21.40 -7.79
N VAL A 370 10.89 -21.11 -7.82
CA VAL A 370 10.17 -20.40 -6.76
C VAL A 370 9.86 -21.39 -5.62
N TYR A 371 10.03 -20.96 -4.36
CA TYR A 371 9.71 -21.80 -3.22
C TYR A 371 8.21 -21.73 -2.86
N ASP A 372 7.69 -22.77 -2.23
CA ASP A 372 6.32 -22.83 -1.72
C ASP A 372 6.19 -22.03 -0.42
N ALA A 373 5.91 -20.74 -0.52
CA ALA A 373 5.72 -19.87 0.64
C ALA A 373 4.50 -20.22 1.51
N TYR A 374 3.60 -21.07 1.02
CA TYR A 374 2.45 -21.55 1.82
C TYR A 374 2.86 -22.61 2.83
N ASN A 375 3.98 -23.30 2.58
CA ASN A 375 4.52 -24.30 3.48
C ASN A 375 5.28 -23.65 4.64
N PRO A 376 4.85 -23.84 5.91
CA PRO A 376 5.53 -23.25 7.06
C PRO A 376 6.99 -23.68 7.17
N GLU A 377 7.31 -24.97 6.91
CA GLU A 377 8.69 -25.46 6.97
C GLU A 377 9.57 -24.81 5.88
N ALA A 378 9.00 -24.48 4.69
CA ALA A 378 9.75 -23.75 3.67
C ALA A 378 10.08 -22.32 4.10
N ARG A 379 9.18 -21.65 4.85
CA ARG A 379 9.47 -20.33 5.45
C ARG A 379 10.52 -20.42 6.57
N ASP A 380 10.51 -21.51 7.38
CA ASP A 380 11.56 -21.77 8.37
C ASP A 380 12.93 -21.92 7.71
N ILE A 381 13.01 -22.70 6.61
CA ILE A 381 14.24 -22.87 5.82
C ILE A 381 14.68 -21.53 5.21
N TYR A 382 13.75 -20.76 4.64
CA TYR A 382 14.04 -19.42 4.11
C TYR A 382 14.69 -18.53 5.17
N TRP A 383 14.07 -18.40 6.33
CA TRP A 383 14.60 -17.57 7.42
C TRP A 383 15.92 -18.12 7.98
N LYS A 384 16.08 -19.42 8.11
CA LYS A 384 17.32 -20.04 8.59
C LYS A 384 18.54 -19.54 7.80
N TYR A 385 18.45 -19.53 6.47
CA TYR A 385 19.56 -19.08 5.61
C TYR A 385 19.66 -17.55 5.57
N LEU A 386 18.56 -16.85 5.54
CA LEU A 386 18.52 -15.40 5.59
C LEU A 386 19.15 -14.85 6.88
N ASN A 387 18.78 -15.43 8.01
CA ASN A 387 19.35 -15.06 9.32
C ASN A 387 20.86 -15.32 9.37
N LYS A 388 21.27 -16.53 8.98
CA LYS A 388 22.68 -16.94 9.02
C LYS A 388 23.57 -16.09 8.12
N GLY A 389 23.10 -15.78 6.90
CA GLY A 389 23.94 -15.17 5.87
C GLY A 389 23.88 -13.66 5.78
N LEU A 390 22.80 -13.04 6.23
CA LEU A 390 22.57 -11.61 6.06
C LEU A 390 22.16 -10.90 7.36
N PHE A 391 21.14 -11.37 8.07
CA PHE A 391 20.65 -10.68 9.27
C PHE A 391 21.72 -10.63 10.37
N SER A 392 22.47 -11.71 10.57
CA SER A 392 23.54 -11.78 11.59
C SER A 392 24.71 -10.85 11.29
N LEU A 393 24.88 -10.38 10.05
CA LEU A 393 25.87 -9.38 9.66
C LEU A 393 25.43 -7.94 9.98
N GLY A 394 24.16 -7.72 10.32
CA GLY A 394 23.66 -6.40 10.69
C GLY A 394 22.87 -5.69 9.60
N ILE A 395 22.43 -6.36 8.53
CA ILE A 395 21.51 -5.79 7.52
C ILE A 395 20.28 -5.20 8.20
N ASP A 396 19.83 -4.02 7.76
CA ASP A 396 18.79 -3.24 8.44
C ASP A 396 17.37 -3.54 7.95
N GLY A 397 17.21 -4.00 6.72
CA GLY A 397 15.91 -4.32 6.15
C GLY A 397 16.02 -5.09 4.84
N TRP A 398 14.88 -5.50 4.33
CA TRP A 398 14.79 -6.41 3.20
C TRP A 398 14.13 -5.74 2.01
N TRP A 399 14.73 -5.90 0.85
CA TRP A 399 14.06 -5.65 -0.42
C TRP A 399 13.63 -7.00 -0.99
N MET A 400 12.36 -7.35 -0.74
CA MET A 400 11.75 -8.58 -1.22
C MET A 400 11.21 -8.38 -2.63
N ASP A 401 12.06 -8.66 -3.61
CA ASP A 401 11.70 -8.58 -5.01
C ASP A 401 11.03 -9.89 -5.47
N SER A 402 10.28 -9.83 -6.58
CA SER A 402 9.61 -10.99 -7.18
C SER A 402 8.66 -11.74 -6.22
N THR A 403 7.87 -11.00 -5.47
CA THR A 403 6.93 -11.59 -4.50
C THR A 403 5.52 -11.85 -5.04
N GLU A 404 5.28 -11.73 -6.33
CA GLU A 404 4.02 -12.09 -7.03
C GLU A 404 3.70 -13.60 -6.99
N PRO A 405 4.62 -14.58 -7.18
CA PRO A 405 6.01 -14.49 -7.64
C PRO A 405 6.12 -14.26 -9.14
N ASP A 406 7.31 -13.83 -9.62
CA ASP A 406 7.61 -13.72 -11.05
C ASP A 406 7.26 -15.04 -11.77
N HIS A 407 6.46 -14.91 -12.80
CA HIS A 407 5.98 -16.03 -13.58
C HIS A 407 6.08 -15.67 -15.07
N LEU A 408 7.13 -16.15 -15.71
CA LEU A 408 7.43 -15.87 -17.11
C LEU A 408 6.82 -16.95 -18.03
N ASP A 409 6.50 -16.58 -19.27
CA ASP A 409 5.93 -17.50 -20.27
C ASP A 409 4.80 -18.37 -19.72
N ILE A 410 3.85 -17.70 -19.02
CA ILE A 410 2.75 -18.33 -18.28
C ILE A 410 2.01 -19.36 -19.13
N LYS A 411 2.00 -20.62 -18.68
CA LYS A 411 1.24 -21.71 -19.30
C LYS A 411 0.12 -22.17 -18.36
N PRO A 412 -1.05 -22.57 -18.89
CA PRO A 412 -2.16 -23.03 -18.03
C PRO A 412 -1.78 -24.12 -17.03
N LYS A 413 -0.87 -25.04 -17.42
CA LYS A 413 -0.37 -26.14 -16.58
C LYS A 413 0.47 -25.64 -15.38
N ASP A 414 1.06 -24.45 -15.47
CA ASP A 414 1.92 -23.91 -14.40
C ASP A 414 1.10 -23.63 -13.15
N PHE A 415 -0.19 -23.30 -13.32
CA PHE A 415 -1.13 -23.11 -12.21
C PHE A 415 -1.50 -24.42 -11.50
N ASP A 416 -1.23 -25.59 -12.11
CA ASP A 416 -1.49 -26.90 -11.51
C ASP A 416 -0.35 -27.36 -10.58
N ASN A 417 0.74 -26.57 -10.45
CA ASN A 417 1.80 -26.83 -9.49
C ASN A 417 1.21 -27.05 -8.10
N LYS A 418 1.68 -28.11 -7.43
CA LYS A 418 1.24 -28.45 -6.09
C LYS A 418 1.90 -27.50 -5.07
N THR A 419 1.11 -26.94 -4.19
CA THR A 419 1.55 -26.20 -3.00
C THR A 419 1.08 -26.89 -1.74
N PHE A 420 1.53 -26.43 -0.58
CA PHE A 420 1.08 -26.93 0.72
C PHE A 420 -0.45 -26.77 0.93
N LEU A 421 -1.07 -25.77 0.28
CA LEU A 421 -2.50 -25.47 0.41
C LEU A 421 -3.36 -25.91 -0.81
N GLY A 422 -2.83 -26.75 -1.69
CA GLY A 422 -3.53 -27.21 -2.89
C GLY A 422 -2.80 -26.82 -4.17
N SER A 423 -3.53 -26.54 -5.26
CA SER A 423 -2.92 -26.06 -6.48
C SER A 423 -2.42 -24.61 -6.34
N PHE A 424 -1.42 -24.24 -7.12
CA PHE A 424 -0.97 -22.86 -7.20
C PHE A 424 -2.09 -21.94 -7.71
N ARG A 425 -2.99 -22.43 -8.60
CA ARG A 425 -4.20 -21.74 -9.05
C ARG A 425 -5.08 -21.29 -7.88
N LYS A 426 -5.30 -22.19 -6.91
CA LYS A 426 -6.18 -21.93 -5.76
C LYS A 426 -5.69 -20.78 -4.88
N VAL A 427 -4.37 -20.56 -4.81
CA VAL A 427 -3.73 -19.69 -3.81
C VAL A 427 -2.89 -18.54 -4.40
N ARG A 428 -2.73 -18.48 -5.72
CA ARG A 428 -1.80 -17.60 -6.47
C ARG A 428 -1.68 -16.18 -5.94
N ASN A 429 -2.80 -15.49 -5.74
CA ASN A 429 -2.80 -14.07 -5.40
C ASN A 429 -2.38 -13.77 -3.95
N ALA A 430 -2.43 -14.77 -3.06
CA ALA A 430 -2.00 -14.61 -1.67
C ALA A 430 -0.51 -14.91 -1.45
N TYR A 431 0.25 -15.20 -2.51
CA TYR A 431 1.68 -15.52 -2.38
C TYR A 431 2.48 -14.41 -1.67
N PRO A 432 2.33 -13.10 -2.03
CA PRO A 432 3.06 -12.04 -1.36
C PRO A 432 2.78 -11.98 0.14
N LEU A 433 1.53 -12.17 0.54
CA LEU A 433 1.13 -12.20 1.95
C LEU A 433 1.89 -13.27 2.74
N MET A 434 2.09 -14.45 2.14
CA MET A 434 2.77 -15.57 2.80
C MET A 434 4.29 -15.42 2.81
N ALA A 435 4.88 -14.96 1.71
CA ALA A 435 6.32 -14.75 1.59
C ALA A 435 6.79 -13.63 2.54
N VAL A 436 6.13 -12.48 2.49
CA VAL A 436 6.43 -11.30 3.33
C VAL A 436 6.15 -11.61 4.81
N GLY A 437 5.02 -12.25 5.11
CA GLY A 437 4.65 -12.68 6.46
C GLY A 437 5.68 -13.62 7.06
N GLY A 438 6.21 -14.57 6.28
CA GLY A 438 7.25 -15.49 6.73
C GLY A 438 8.52 -14.77 7.20
N VAL A 439 9.00 -13.77 6.45
CA VAL A 439 10.19 -12.99 6.86
C VAL A 439 9.89 -12.13 8.09
N TYR A 440 8.73 -11.46 8.11
CA TYR A 440 8.34 -10.61 9.24
C TYR A 440 8.24 -11.40 10.56
N ASP A 441 7.49 -12.49 10.57
CA ASP A 441 7.22 -13.26 11.77
C ASP A 441 8.51 -13.83 12.36
N HIS A 442 9.37 -14.44 11.53
CA HIS A 442 10.63 -15.01 12.00
C HIS A 442 11.63 -13.95 12.48
N GLN A 443 11.71 -12.79 11.84
CA GLN A 443 12.56 -11.71 12.36
C GLN A 443 12.05 -11.19 13.70
N ARG A 444 10.72 -11.04 13.87
CA ARG A 444 10.10 -10.66 15.13
C ARG A 444 10.40 -11.64 16.25
N GLU A 445 10.34 -12.94 15.95
CA GLU A 445 10.70 -14.00 16.89
C GLU A 445 12.19 -13.98 17.26
N THR A 446 13.04 -13.66 16.28
CA THR A 446 14.50 -13.61 16.48
C THR A 446 14.93 -12.39 17.29
N SER A 447 14.33 -11.22 17.07
CA SER A 447 14.71 -9.97 17.71
C SER A 447 13.57 -8.96 17.80
N SER A 448 13.45 -8.29 18.92
CA SER A 448 12.61 -7.12 19.13
C SER A 448 13.39 -5.80 19.25
N SER A 449 14.71 -5.85 19.08
CA SER A 449 15.59 -4.66 19.18
C SER A 449 15.59 -3.78 17.94
N LYS A 450 15.20 -4.34 16.78
CA LYS A 450 15.01 -3.63 15.51
C LYS A 450 13.60 -3.86 14.99
N ARG A 451 12.94 -2.81 14.50
CA ARG A 451 11.68 -2.95 13.76
C ARG A 451 11.96 -3.62 12.42
N VAL A 452 11.10 -4.54 12.04
CA VAL A 452 11.15 -5.14 10.70
C VAL A 452 10.76 -4.07 9.68
N PHE A 453 11.58 -3.91 8.64
CA PHE A 453 11.24 -3.12 7.47
C PHE A 453 11.43 -3.97 6.21
N ILE A 454 10.36 -4.06 5.44
CA ILE A 454 10.34 -4.80 4.18
C ILE A 454 9.87 -3.85 3.07
N LEU A 455 10.65 -3.75 2.00
CA LEU A 455 10.24 -3.19 0.73
C LEU A 455 9.90 -4.36 -0.19
N THR A 456 8.67 -4.46 -0.68
CA THR A 456 8.21 -5.61 -1.47
C THR A 456 7.51 -5.18 -2.75
N ARG A 457 7.63 -6.00 -3.81
CA ARG A 457 7.06 -5.66 -5.13
C ARG A 457 5.56 -5.97 -5.21
N SER A 458 5.07 -6.92 -4.45
CA SER A 458 3.67 -7.32 -4.54
C SER A 458 2.99 -7.36 -3.17
N ALA A 459 1.64 -7.31 -3.19
CA ALA A 459 0.84 -7.27 -1.98
C ALA A 459 -0.50 -8.00 -2.14
N PHE A 460 -1.05 -8.45 -1.01
CA PHE A 460 -2.42 -8.92 -0.91
C PHE A 460 -3.07 -8.43 0.40
N ALA A 461 -4.40 -8.57 0.50
CA ALA A 461 -5.18 -8.15 1.66
C ALA A 461 -4.61 -8.72 2.98
N GLY A 462 -4.31 -7.86 3.94
CA GLY A 462 -3.72 -8.22 5.22
C GLY A 462 -2.20 -8.02 5.32
N GLN A 463 -1.52 -7.69 4.22
CA GLN A 463 -0.06 -7.51 4.24
C GLN A 463 0.40 -6.30 5.06
N GLN A 464 -0.46 -5.31 5.27
CA GLN A 464 -0.15 -4.14 6.11
C GLN A 464 0.33 -4.51 7.52
N ARG A 465 0.00 -5.71 8.02
CA ARG A 465 0.41 -6.18 9.36
C ARG A 465 1.87 -6.62 9.46
N TYR A 466 2.58 -6.69 8.34
CA TYR A 466 3.92 -7.27 8.25
C TYR A 466 5.05 -6.26 8.01
N GLY A 467 4.87 -5.01 8.43
CA GLY A 467 5.95 -4.01 8.33
C GLY A 467 6.45 -3.79 6.90
N ALA A 468 5.54 -3.89 5.91
CA ALA A 468 5.88 -3.85 4.50
C ALA A 468 5.43 -2.54 3.84
N ASN A 469 6.34 -1.95 3.05
CA ASN A 469 6.07 -0.93 2.06
C ASN A 469 6.09 -1.58 0.67
N THR A 470 5.08 -1.35 -0.15
CA THR A 470 4.98 -1.92 -1.49
C THR A 470 5.35 -0.86 -2.52
N TRP A 471 6.14 -1.22 -3.55
CA TRP A 471 6.36 -0.30 -4.67
C TRP A 471 5.62 -0.77 -5.92
N SER A 472 5.45 0.14 -6.89
CA SER A 472 4.65 -0.08 -8.09
C SER A 472 5.34 -0.90 -9.19
N GLY A 473 6.41 -1.64 -8.86
CA GLY A 473 7.13 -2.49 -9.80
C GLY A 473 8.01 -1.72 -10.80
N ASP A 474 8.44 -2.41 -11.86
CA ASP A 474 9.41 -1.95 -12.84
C ASP A 474 8.76 -1.08 -13.94
N VAL A 475 8.24 0.05 -13.52
CA VAL A 475 7.49 0.96 -14.42
C VAL A 475 8.41 1.73 -15.37
N ASN A 476 7.90 2.10 -16.55
CA ASN A 476 8.64 2.91 -17.52
C ASN A 476 8.78 4.37 -17.07
N SER A 477 9.89 5.01 -17.48
CA SER A 477 10.12 6.44 -17.29
C SER A 477 9.33 7.23 -18.31
N SER A 478 8.12 7.66 -17.96
CA SER A 478 7.27 8.50 -18.81
C SER A 478 6.34 9.39 -17.96
N TRP A 479 5.87 10.47 -18.58
CA TRP A 479 4.87 11.33 -17.94
C TRP A 479 3.53 10.62 -17.74
N GLU A 480 3.13 9.74 -18.66
CA GLU A 480 1.94 8.91 -18.51
C GLU A 480 2.06 8.01 -17.28
N THR A 481 3.20 7.35 -17.13
CA THR A 481 3.45 6.53 -15.95
C THR A 481 3.38 7.35 -14.66
N LEU A 482 4.02 8.51 -14.60
CA LEU A 482 3.95 9.41 -13.44
C LEU A 482 2.49 9.79 -13.10
N ARG A 483 1.68 10.12 -14.12
CA ARG A 483 0.24 10.39 -13.92
C ARG A 483 -0.48 9.22 -13.27
N ASN A 484 -0.20 8.00 -13.72
CA ASN A 484 -0.86 6.79 -13.24
C ASN A 484 -0.43 6.39 -11.82
N GLN A 485 0.78 6.78 -11.36
CA GLN A 485 1.26 6.47 -10.02
C GLN A 485 0.41 7.10 -8.92
N ILE A 486 -0.15 8.29 -9.14
CA ILE A 486 -0.91 8.99 -8.09
C ILE A 486 -2.18 8.22 -7.74
N PRO A 487 -3.13 7.96 -8.67
CA PRO A 487 -4.33 7.21 -8.33
C PRO A 487 -4.03 5.74 -7.96
N ALA A 488 -2.94 5.15 -8.44
CA ALA A 488 -2.51 3.81 -8.03
C ALA A 488 -2.19 3.77 -6.52
N GLY A 489 -1.35 4.68 -6.03
CA GLY A 489 -1.03 4.78 -4.59
C GLY A 489 -2.23 5.15 -3.72
N LEU A 490 -3.14 6.01 -4.22
CA LEU A 490 -4.36 6.39 -3.51
C LEU A 490 -5.35 5.22 -3.38
N ASN A 491 -5.58 4.47 -4.46
CA ASN A 491 -6.42 3.28 -4.41
C ASN A 491 -5.84 2.19 -3.51
N PHE A 492 -4.52 2.03 -3.51
CA PHE A 492 -3.84 1.10 -2.61
C PHE A 492 -4.02 1.49 -1.13
N SER A 493 -3.88 2.77 -0.80
CA SER A 493 -4.18 3.30 0.54
C SER A 493 -5.63 3.02 0.96
N LEU A 494 -6.59 3.19 0.03
CA LEU A 494 -8.01 2.92 0.24
C LEU A 494 -8.33 1.44 0.44
N CYS A 495 -7.42 0.51 0.04
CA CYS A 495 -7.50 -0.91 0.41
C CYS A 495 -7.11 -1.20 1.88
N GLY A 496 -6.69 -0.19 2.65
CA GLY A 496 -6.21 -0.36 4.01
C GLY A 496 -4.71 -0.64 4.13
N ILE A 497 -3.95 -0.60 3.03
CA ILE A 497 -2.49 -0.80 2.99
C ILE A 497 -1.82 0.58 2.79
N PRO A 498 -1.29 1.21 3.86
CA PRO A 498 -0.99 2.65 3.87
C PRO A 498 0.41 3.01 3.34
N TYR A 499 1.32 2.04 3.20
CA TYR A 499 2.70 2.29 2.87
C TYR A 499 3.02 1.86 1.44
N TRP A 500 3.35 2.86 0.63
CA TRP A 500 3.56 2.72 -0.80
C TRP A 500 4.61 3.71 -1.33
N ASN A 501 5.26 3.36 -2.44
CA ASN A 501 6.06 4.28 -3.25
C ASN A 501 6.12 3.82 -4.71
N SER A 502 6.66 4.67 -5.58
CA SER A 502 7.10 4.32 -6.92
C SER A 502 8.60 4.51 -7.05
N ASP A 503 9.21 3.90 -8.05
CA ASP A 503 10.59 4.19 -8.44
C ASP A 503 10.69 5.60 -8.98
N ILE A 504 11.36 6.50 -8.24
CA ILE A 504 11.50 7.90 -8.65
C ILE A 504 12.30 7.99 -9.95
N GLY A 505 11.65 8.55 -10.97
CA GLY A 505 12.18 8.65 -12.32
C GLY A 505 11.82 7.47 -13.23
N GLY A 506 11.01 6.52 -12.76
CA GLY A 506 10.64 5.28 -13.45
C GLY A 506 11.78 4.25 -13.44
N PHE A 507 11.52 2.96 -13.53
CA PHE A 507 12.57 1.93 -13.52
C PHE A 507 13.33 1.91 -14.86
N PHE A 508 12.64 1.67 -15.98
CA PHE A 508 13.23 1.63 -17.31
C PHE A 508 13.34 3.02 -17.92
N ALA A 509 14.55 3.55 -18.06
CA ALA A 509 14.81 4.89 -18.57
C ALA A 509 15.69 4.93 -19.83
N GLY A 510 15.98 3.79 -20.45
CA GLY A 510 16.88 3.66 -21.60
C GLY A 510 16.53 4.51 -22.80
N SER A 511 15.23 4.85 -23.00
CA SER A 511 14.77 5.74 -24.07
C SER A 511 15.31 7.17 -24.02
N TYR A 512 15.84 7.59 -22.86
CA TYR A 512 16.48 8.91 -22.72
C TYR A 512 18.00 8.88 -22.95
N ASN A 513 18.60 7.70 -23.09
CA ASN A 513 20.00 7.53 -23.43
C ASN A 513 20.25 7.69 -24.93
N LYS A 514 21.43 8.18 -25.29
CA LYS A 514 21.88 8.18 -26.70
C LYS A 514 22.00 6.77 -27.25
N ASN A 515 22.56 5.86 -26.44
CA ASN A 515 22.54 4.42 -26.65
C ASN A 515 21.95 3.81 -25.39
N TRP A 516 21.13 2.78 -25.51
CA TRP A 516 20.33 2.22 -24.41
C TRP A 516 21.04 2.17 -23.03
N ASN A 517 22.25 1.67 -22.97
CA ASN A 517 22.95 1.38 -21.70
C ASN A 517 24.12 2.33 -21.38
N ASN A 518 24.24 3.50 -22.00
CA ASN A 518 25.41 4.36 -21.81
C ASN A 518 25.29 5.40 -20.67
N GLY A 519 24.16 5.43 -19.95
CA GLY A 519 23.95 6.34 -18.82
C GLY A 519 23.85 7.82 -19.18
N SER A 520 23.87 8.17 -20.48
CA SER A 520 23.88 9.58 -20.92
C SER A 520 22.60 10.35 -20.59
N GLY A 521 21.51 9.65 -20.25
CA GLY A 521 20.20 10.22 -19.92
C GLY A 521 20.20 11.13 -18.71
N ALA A 522 21.14 10.96 -17.76
CA ALA A 522 21.31 11.90 -16.65
C ALA A 522 21.60 13.34 -17.09
N LYS A 523 22.11 13.53 -18.32
CA LYS A 523 22.34 14.83 -18.95
C LYS A 523 21.25 15.21 -19.96
N ASN A 524 20.24 14.38 -20.16
CA ASN A 524 19.09 14.66 -21.02
C ASN A 524 18.12 15.56 -20.26
N LEU A 525 17.85 16.77 -20.77
CA LEU A 525 17.02 17.76 -20.09
C LEU A 525 15.56 17.29 -19.91
N SER A 526 15.00 16.52 -20.87
CA SER A 526 13.66 15.94 -20.71
C SER A 526 13.61 14.90 -19.58
N TYR A 527 14.66 14.10 -19.41
CA TYR A 527 14.74 13.18 -18.27
C TYR A 527 14.96 13.92 -16.96
N GLN A 528 15.81 14.96 -16.96
CA GLN A 528 16.03 15.80 -15.77
C GLN A 528 14.74 16.43 -15.26
N GLU A 529 13.90 16.97 -16.16
CA GLU A 529 12.58 17.51 -15.77
C GLU A 529 11.67 16.40 -15.21
N LEU A 530 11.52 15.29 -15.92
CA LEU A 530 10.69 14.16 -15.48
C LEU A 530 11.16 13.62 -14.12
N TYR A 531 12.48 13.37 -13.97
CA TYR A 531 13.06 12.86 -12.72
C TYR A 531 12.79 13.82 -11.55
N LEU A 532 13.04 15.12 -11.74
CA LEU A 532 12.82 16.11 -10.70
C LEU A 532 11.34 16.20 -10.29
N ARG A 533 10.41 16.20 -11.27
CA ARG A 533 8.98 16.23 -10.96
C ARG A 533 8.52 14.94 -10.25
N TRP A 534 9.11 13.81 -10.58
CA TRP A 534 8.86 12.56 -9.89
C TRP A 534 9.47 12.54 -8.47
N LEU A 535 10.65 13.13 -8.28
CA LEU A 535 11.27 13.30 -6.97
C LEU A 535 10.42 14.21 -6.06
N GLN A 536 9.90 15.30 -6.62
CA GLN A 536 8.97 16.19 -5.91
C GLN A 536 7.70 15.46 -5.47
N PHE A 537 7.11 14.63 -6.32
CA PHE A 537 6.02 13.73 -5.94
C PHE A 537 6.47 12.73 -4.86
N GLY A 538 7.61 12.07 -5.06
CA GLY A 538 8.18 11.10 -4.12
C GLY A 538 8.47 11.66 -2.72
N ALA A 539 8.71 12.97 -2.59
CA ALA A 539 8.85 13.62 -1.29
C ALA A 539 7.55 13.60 -0.46
N PHE A 540 6.41 13.36 -1.10
CA PHE A 540 5.07 13.26 -0.51
C PHE A 540 4.45 11.86 -0.71
N THR A 541 5.28 10.84 -0.77
CA THR A 541 4.89 9.43 -0.64
C THR A 541 5.42 8.87 0.69
N PRO A 542 4.87 7.77 1.21
CA PRO A 542 5.34 7.19 2.47
C PRO A 542 6.84 6.91 2.48
N MET A 543 7.39 6.31 1.42
CA MET A 543 8.83 6.09 1.25
C MET A 543 9.35 6.93 0.08
N MET A 544 10.46 7.65 0.25
CA MET A 544 11.12 8.44 -0.78
C MET A 544 12.38 7.72 -1.28
N ARG A 545 12.26 6.96 -2.38
CA ARG A 545 13.33 6.13 -2.94
C ARG A 545 13.61 6.45 -4.39
N SER A 546 14.83 6.90 -4.71
CA SER A 546 15.36 6.94 -6.07
C SER A 546 15.82 5.55 -6.48
N HIS A 547 15.30 5.01 -7.58
CA HIS A 547 15.67 3.68 -8.09
C HIS A 547 15.41 3.56 -9.60
N GLY A 548 16.17 2.70 -10.24
CA GLY A 548 15.94 2.24 -11.61
C GLY A 548 17.22 1.80 -12.31
N THR A 549 17.05 1.31 -13.55
CA THR A 549 18.13 0.89 -14.45
C THR A 549 18.46 1.94 -15.51
N ASP A 550 19.44 1.68 -16.36
CA ASP A 550 19.85 2.42 -17.56
C ASP A 550 20.52 3.78 -17.30
N ILE A 551 20.07 4.55 -16.32
CA ILE A 551 20.57 5.90 -16.01
C ILE A 551 20.92 5.96 -14.52
N PRO A 552 22.16 6.37 -14.16
CA PRO A 552 22.50 6.60 -12.76
C PRO A 552 21.74 7.81 -12.22
N ARG A 553 21.22 7.71 -10.99
CA ARG A 553 20.28 8.69 -10.41
C ARG A 553 20.74 9.32 -9.12
N GLU A 554 22.00 9.13 -8.76
CA GLU A 554 22.63 9.86 -7.66
C GLU A 554 22.65 11.36 -8.01
N ILE A 555 22.37 12.24 -7.04
CA ILE A 555 22.22 13.68 -7.28
C ILE A 555 23.36 14.30 -8.11
N TYR A 556 24.60 13.85 -7.87
CA TYR A 556 25.79 14.35 -8.57
C TYR A 556 25.90 13.93 -10.04
N GLN A 557 25.03 13.03 -10.50
CA GLN A 557 24.92 12.67 -11.93
C GLN A 557 24.15 13.74 -12.71
N PHE A 558 23.25 14.45 -12.05
CA PHE A 558 22.41 15.49 -12.66
C PHE A 558 23.13 16.85 -12.77
N GLY A 559 24.20 17.04 -12.04
CA GLY A 559 24.98 18.30 -12.05
C GLY A 559 25.78 18.50 -10.78
N LYS A 560 26.03 19.77 -10.46
CA LYS A 560 26.72 20.22 -9.25
C LYS A 560 25.99 21.38 -8.59
N LYS A 561 26.32 21.69 -7.36
CA LYS A 561 25.77 22.81 -6.62
C LYS A 561 25.91 24.13 -7.38
N GLY A 562 24.82 24.90 -7.45
CA GLY A 562 24.67 26.11 -8.27
C GLY A 562 24.02 25.85 -9.63
N GLU A 563 23.81 24.62 -10.05
CA GLU A 563 23.07 24.29 -11.28
C GLU A 563 21.58 24.03 -10.94
N THR A 564 20.68 24.55 -11.73
CA THR A 564 19.24 24.63 -11.46
C THR A 564 18.61 23.28 -11.06
N ILE A 565 18.91 22.21 -11.80
CA ILE A 565 18.33 20.87 -11.52
C ILE A 565 18.93 20.27 -10.26
N TYR A 566 20.24 20.38 -10.06
CA TYR A 566 20.91 19.89 -8.84
C TYR A 566 20.32 20.58 -7.60
N ASP A 567 20.24 21.92 -7.62
CA ASP A 567 19.75 22.71 -6.50
C ASP A 567 18.26 22.42 -6.19
N ALA A 568 17.46 22.16 -7.24
CA ALA A 568 16.05 21.78 -7.08
C ALA A 568 15.91 20.36 -6.48
N ILE A 569 16.76 19.41 -6.85
CA ILE A 569 16.82 18.07 -6.23
C ILE A 569 17.21 18.20 -4.74
N GLU A 570 18.29 18.94 -4.43
CA GLU A 570 18.75 19.19 -3.05
C GLU A 570 17.65 19.83 -2.21
N LYS A 571 16.98 20.87 -2.74
CA LYS A 571 15.85 21.55 -2.09
C LYS A 571 14.71 20.59 -1.77
N THR A 572 14.38 19.71 -2.71
CA THR A 572 13.29 18.72 -2.54
C THR A 572 13.62 17.70 -1.45
N ILE A 573 14.85 17.20 -1.42
CA ILE A 573 15.30 16.28 -0.37
C ILE A 573 15.26 16.97 1.00
N HIS A 574 15.79 18.19 1.12
CA HIS A 574 15.74 18.95 2.37
C HIS A 574 14.31 19.25 2.84
N LEU A 575 13.36 19.50 1.92
CA LEU A 575 11.95 19.66 2.26
C LEU A 575 11.39 18.40 2.95
N ARG A 576 11.70 17.22 2.42
CA ARG A 576 11.30 15.94 3.05
C ARG A 576 11.79 15.85 4.50
N TYR A 577 13.05 16.18 4.74
CA TYR A 577 13.64 16.12 6.07
C TYR A 577 13.07 17.17 7.03
N SER A 578 12.73 18.35 6.55
CA SER A 578 12.08 19.36 7.37
C SER A 578 10.68 18.91 7.84
N LEU A 579 10.00 18.07 7.06
CA LEU A 579 8.68 17.54 7.37
C LEU A 579 8.71 16.26 8.23
N LEU A 580 9.86 15.72 8.62
CA LEU A 580 9.95 14.48 9.38
C LEU A 580 9.12 14.45 10.67
N PRO A 581 9.05 15.50 11.49
CA PRO A 581 8.18 15.51 12.67
C PRO A 581 6.70 15.34 12.32
N TYR A 582 6.25 15.95 11.21
CA TYR A 582 4.91 15.79 10.68
C TYR A 582 4.69 14.36 10.13
N ILE A 583 5.63 13.85 9.34
CA ILE A 583 5.56 12.53 8.70
C ILE A 583 5.52 11.41 9.75
N TYR A 584 6.44 11.43 10.72
CA TYR A 584 6.52 10.39 11.74
C TYR A 584 5.30 10.39 12.68
N SER A 585 4.76 11.58 12.97
CA SER A 585 3.50 11.69 13.73
C SER A 585 2.30 11.15 12.95
N ASN A 586 2.26 11.33 11.62
CA ASN A 586 1.25 10.70 10.77
C ASN A 586 1.44 9.17 10.67
N ALA A 587 2.68 8.67 10.67
CA ALA A 587 2.95 7.23 10.75
C ALA A 587 2.39 6.62 12.05
N TRP A 588 2.52 7.33 13.17
CA TRP A 588 1.89 6.91 14.43
C TRP A 588 0.36 6.91 14.33
N LYS A 589 -0.27 7.90 13.68
CA LYS A 589 -1.72 7.90 13.44
C LYS A 589 -2.16 6.71 12.58
N ILE A 590 -1.36 6.28 11.61
CA ILE A 590 -1.64 5.07 10.83
C ILE A 590 -1.73 3.85 11.75
N THR A 591 -0.77 3.68 12.66
CA THR A 591 -0.73 2.55 13.59
C THR A 591 -1.81 2.65 14.68
N ASN A 592 -2.00 3.83 15.26
CA ASN A 592 -2.84 4.02 16.45
C ASN A 592 -4.30 4.41 16.13
N GLU A 593 -4.51 5.21 15.07
CA GLU A 593 -5.83 5.76 14.71
C GLU A 593 -6.38 5.16 13.40
N GLN A 594 -5.69 4.20 12.80
CA GLN A 594 -6.08 3.52 11.55
C GLN A 594 -6.18 4.45 10.33
N SER A 595 -5.49 5.57 10.34
CA SER A 595 -5.44 6.56 9.26
C SER A 595 -4.58 6.06 8.07
N THR A 596 -4.36 6.92 7.09
CA THR A 596 -3.41 6.69 5.99
C THR A 596 -2.65 7.99 5.67
N MET A 597 -1.44 7.86 5.07
CA MET A 597 -0.58 9.01 4.81
C MET A 597 -0.92 9.69 3.48
N MET A 598 -1.07 8.92 2.40
CA MET A 598 -1.60 9.42 1.12
C MET A 598 -3.11 9.27 1.14
N ARG A 599 -3.82 10.38 1.01
CA ARG A 599 -5.28 10.43 1.17
C ARG A 599 -5.93 10.97 -0.09
N ALA A 600 -6.77 10.18 -0.72
CA ALA A 600 -7.61 10.68 -1.81
C ALA A 600 -8.51 11.81 -1.30
N LEU A 601 -8.73 12.83 -2.11
CA LEU A 601 -9.53 14.00 -1.67
C LEU A 601 -10.94 13.60 -1.21
N VAL A 602 -11.54 12.57 -1.79
CA VAL A 602 -12.84 12.03 -1.40
C VAL A 602 -12.88 11.51 0.05
N MET A 603 -11.75 11.19 0.68
CA MET A 603 -11.71 10.74 2.07
C MET A 603 -12.03 11.86 3.07
N ASP A 604 -11.65 13.10 2.74
CA ASP A 604 -11.78 14.26 3.63
C ASP A 604 -12.82 15.27 3.13
N PHE A 605 -13.28 15.15 1.88
CA PHE A 605 -14.21 16.08 1.22
C PHE A 605 -15.32 15.31 0.48
N ASP A 606 -15.88 14.25 1.08
CA ASP A 606 -16.90 13.37 0.51
C ASP A 606 -18.20 14.10 0.10
N TYR A 607 -18.45 15.27 0.67
CA TYR A 607 -19.54 16.17 0.33
C TYR A 607 -19.29 17.05 -0.91
N ASP A 608 -18.09 16.99 -1.52
CA ASP A 608 -17.71 17.76 -2.71
C ASP A 608 -17.64 16.80 -3.92
N ASP A 609 -18.68 16.78 -4.75
CA ASP A 609 -18.75 15.85 -5.88
C ASP A 609 -17.59 15.99 -6.87
N LYS A 610 -16.93 17.15 -6.95
CA LYS A 610 -15.79 17.36 -7.86
C LYS A 610 -14.58 16.55 -7.49
N VAL A 611 -14.39 16.19 -6.22
CA VAL A 611 -13.20 15.46 -5.78
C VAL A 611 -13.24 13.96 -6.06
N LYS A 612 -14.41 13.41 -6.44
CA LYS A 612 -14.60 11.96 -6.62
C LYS A 612 -13.66 11.33 -7.63
N ASP A 613 -13.33 12.06 -8.69
CA ASP A 613 -12.48 11.59 -9.79
C ASP A 613 -11.15 12.35 -9.95
N ILE A 614 -10.82 13.24 -9.01
CA ILE A 614 -9.51 13.92 -9.05
C ILE A 614 -8.41 12.89 -8.79
N ASN A 615 -7.55 12.70 -9.80
CA ASN A 615 -6.51 11.67 -9.85
C ASN A 615 -5.07 12.22 -9.82
N ASN A 616 -4.91 13.54 -9.73
CA ASN A 616 -3.62 14.24 -9.79
C ASN A 616 -3.40 15.23 -8.64
N GLU A 617 -4.23 15.13 -7.61
CA GLU A 617 -4.15 15.89 -6.36
C GLU A 617 -4.59 15.00 -5.20
N TYR A 618 -3.97 15.16 -4.03
CA TYR A 618 -4.29 14.37 -2.84
C TYR A 618 -3.84 15.09 -1.56
N LEU A 619 -4.30 14.64 -0.39
CA LEU A 619 -3.74 15.09 0.87
C LEU A 619 -2.59 14.17 1.32
N PHE A 620 -1.51 14.77 1.82
CA PHE A 620 -0.45 14.10 2.56
C PHE A 620 -0.66 14.35 4.06
N GLY A 621 -1.05 13.32 4.80
CA GLY A 621 -1.74 13.49 6.07
C GLY A 621 -3.06 14.23 5.85
N GLN A 622 -3.60 14.89 6.87
CA GLN A 622 -4.88 15.62 6.80
C GLN A 622 -4.74 17.11 6.52
N SER A 623 -3.51 17.60 6.35
CA SER A 623 -3.22 19.03 6.35
C SER A 623 -2.64 19.58 5.04
N ILE A 624 -1.92 18.76 4.26
CA ILE A 624 -1.14 19.22 3.11
C ILE A 624 -1.77 18.70 1.83
N LEU A 625 -2.40 19.55 1.03
CA LEU A 625 -2.80 19.25 -0.33
C LEU A 625 -1.57 19.30 -1.23
N VAL A 626 -1.31 18.22 -1.92
CA VAL A 626 -0.20 18.05 -2.86
C VAL A 626 -0.77 17.97 -4.28
N ALA A 627 -0.29 18.83 -5.15
CA ALA A 627 -0.72 18.89 -6.56
C ALA A 627 0.50 18.73 -7.49
N PRO A 628 1.06 17.50 -7.64
CA PRO A 628 2.28 17.26 -8.41
C PRO A 628 2.16 17.75 -9.86
N ILE A 629 3.25 18.23 -10.42
CA ILE A 629 3.34 18.52 -11.85
C ILE A 629 3.51 17.17 -12.57
N VAL A 630 2.55 16.83 -13.41
CA VAL A 630 2.43 15.52 -14.08
C VAL A 630 2.50 15.60 -15.61
N ASN A 631 2.87 16.74 -16.13
CA ASN A 631 3.11 16.96 -17.56
C ASN A 631 4.40 17.77 -17.74
N ALA A 632 5.07 17.57 -18.85
CA ALA A 632 6.24 18.37 -19.24
C ALA A 632 5.84 19.85 -19.36
N GLN A 633 6.60 20.74 -18.76
CA GLN A 633 6.37 22.19 -18.80
C GLN A 633 7.47 22.93 -19.53
N TYR A 634 8.68 22.42 -19.50
CA TYR A 634 9.88 23.07 -20.04
C TYR A 634 10.46 22.33 -21.24
N THR A 635 10.34 21.02 -21.24
CA THR A 635 10.89 20.15 -22.28
C THR A 635 9.76 19.51 -23.10
N PRO A 636 10.00 19.08 -24.34
CA PRO A 636 9.03 18.23 -25.04
C PRO A 636 8.78 16.93 -24.28
N GLU A 637 7.53 16.51 -24.24
CA GLU A 637 7.16 15.20 -23.70
C GLU A 637 7.69 14.10 -24.61
N VAL A 638 8.56 13.24 -24.07
CA VAL A 638 9.03 12.06 -24.80
C VAL A 638 7.95 10.98 -24.69
N VAL A 639 7.38 10.60 -25.84
CA VAL A 639 6.39 9.53 -25.91
C VAL A 639 7.11 8.19 -25.83
N VAL A 640 7.10 7.57 -24.66
CA VAL A 640 7.58 6.21 -24.48
C VAL A 640 6.44 5.26 -24.78
N LYS A 641 6.54 4.49 -25.88
CA LYS A 641 5.58 3.44 -26.15
C LYS A 641 5.73 2.36 -25.09
N THR A 642 4.78 2.32 -24.17
CA THR A 642 4.70 1.29 -23.14
C THR A 642 4.26 -0.01 -23.80
N ASN A 643 5.19 -0.91 -24.07
CA ASN A 643 4.87 -2.30 -24.34
C ASN A 643 5.07 -3.07 -23.05
N GLU A 644 4.05 -3.78 -22.61
CA GLU A 644 4.05 -4.62 -21.39
C GLU A 644 5.20 -5.64 -21.37
N ASP A 645 5.76 -5.96 -22.53
CA ASP A 645 6.72 -7.08 -22.68
C ASP A 645 8.21 -6.68 -22.66
N THR A 646 8.62 -5.43 -22.36
CA THR A 646 9.92 -5.08 -22.94
C THR A 646 10.81 -4.07 -22.26
N GLY A 647 10.83 -4.01 -20.96
CA GLY A 647 11.89 -3.25 -20.31
C GLY A 647 13.29 -3.65 -20.82
N TRP A 648 13.54 -4.91 -21.01
CA TRP A 648 14.85 -5.45 -21.43
C TRP A 648 15.06 -5.54 -22.95
N ASN A 649 14.00 -5.45 -23.78
CA ASN A 649 14.04 -5.66 -25.24
C ASN A 649 14.12 -4.37 -26.07
N LYS A 650 14.12 -3.19 -25.49
CA LYS A 650 14.02 -1.93 -26.24
C LYS A 650 15.37 -1.54 -26.85
N LYS A 651 15.31 -1.21 -28.15
CA LYS A 651 16.40 -0.51 -28.84
C LYS A 651 16.37 0.95 -28.40
N GLY A 652 17.54 1.55 -28.14
CA GLY A 652 17.67 2.96 -27.79
C GLY A 652 17.00 3.84 -28.84
N ASN A 653 16.49 4.98 -28.43
CA ASN A 653 15.91 5.95 -29.32
C ASN A 653 17.05 6.66 -30.04
N ASN A 654 17.17 6.45 -31.37
CA ASN A 654 18.17 7.13 -32.22
C ASN A 654 17.77 8.57 -32.58
N GLU A 655 16.71 9.10 -31.97
CA GLU A 655 16.33 10.49 -32.20
C GLU A 655 17.42 11.40 -31.58
N LYS A 656 17.92 12.30 -32.38
CA LYS A 656 18.89 13.31 -31.92
C LYS A 656 18.28 14.09 -30.78
N PRO A 657 19.03 14.35 -29.67
CA PRO A 657 18.57 15.27 -28.65
C PRO A 657 18.15 16.58 -29.34
N LEU A 658 16.95 17.04 -29.05
CA LEU A 658 16.50 18.34 -29.53
C LEU A 658 17.46 19.39 -28.94
N ASP A 659 18.16 20.10 -29.80
CA ASP A 659 19.02 21.22 -29.41
C ASP A 659 18.14 22.45 -29.13
N LEU A 660 17.34 22.35 -28.07
CA LEU A 660 16.45 23.40 -27.60
C LEU A 660 17.14 24.15 -26.47
N ALA A 661 17.24 25.45 -26.59
CA ALA A 661 17.59 26.32 -25.47
C ALA A 661 16.44 26.27 -24.45
N ILE A 662 16.59 25.44 -23.41
CA ILE A 662 15.60 25.29 -22.34
C ILE A 662 15.96 26.25 -21.20
N ASP A 663 15.03 27.14 -20.89
CA ASP A 663 15.13 28.01 -19.73
C ASP A 663 14.21 27.52 -18.61
N PHE A 664 14.77 26.84 -17.62
CA PHE A 664 14.05 26.38 -16.43
C PHE A 664 13.62 27.53 -15.48
N ASN A 665 14.00 28.78 -15.73
CA ASN A 665 13.58 29.93 -14.94
C ASN A 665 12.26 30.53 -15.44
N GLN A 666 11.77 30.10 -16.60
CA GLN A 666 10.46 30.53 -17.08
C GLN A 666 9.37 30.16 -16.10
N LYS A 667 8.44 31.09 -15.91
CA LYS A 667 7.22 30.85 -15.15
C LYS A 667 6.26 29.97 -15.97
N LYS A 668 5.78 28.90 -15.37
CA LYS A 668 4.77 28.02 -15.91
C LYS A 668 3.57 28.04 -14.98
N SER A 669 2.49 27.37 -15.33
CA SER A 669 1.33 27.27 -14.44
C SER A 669 0.67 25.90 -14.48
N LYS A 670 -0.12 25.63 -13.46
CA LYS A 670 -0.97 24.45 -13.33
C LYS A 670 -2.31 24.84 -12.74
N LYS A 671 -3.38 24.32 -13.29
CA LYS A 671 -4.72 24.38 -12.71
C LYS A 671 -4.84 23.41 -11.55
N ILE A 672 -5.33 23.89 -10.41
CA ILE A 672 -5.44 23.15 -9.17
C ILE A 672 -6.81 23.41 -8.58
N TYR A 673 -7.50 22.32 -8.19
CA TYR A 673 -8.77 22.41 -7.50
C TYR A 673 -8.54 22.49 -5.98
N LEU A 674 -9.06 23.48 -5.36
CA LEU A 674 -9.05 23.62 -3.91
C LEU A 674 -10.41 23.20 -3.35
N PRO A 675 -10.52 22.05 -2.64
CA PRO A 675 -11.78 21.54 -2.11
C PRO A 675 -12.55 22.54 -1.27
N THR A 676 -13.87 22.46 -1.31
CA THR A 676 -14.81 23.41 -0.70
C THR A 676 -14.83 23.35 0.84
N ASN A 677 -15.55 24.28 1.46
CA ASN A 677 -15.79 24.40 2.90
C ASN A 677 -14.55 24.62 3.79
N THR A 678 -13.44 25.05 3.23
CA THR A 678 -12.24 25.44 3.96
C THR A 678 -11.49 26.54 3.19
N GLU A 679 -10.51 27.11 3.84
CA GLU A 679 -9.55 28.02 3.22
C GLU A 679 -8.22 27.31 3.11
N TRP A 680 -7.41 27.72 2.13
CA TRP A 680 -6.13 27.12 1.79
C TRP A 680 -5.04 28.17 1.76
N TYR A 681 -3.85 27.83 2.24
CA TYR A 681 -2.67 28.65 2.17
C TYR A 681 -1.65 28.00 1.24
N ASP A 682 -1.17 28.74 0.25
CA ASP A 682 0.01 28.33 -0.50
C ASP A 682 1.21 28.18 0.44
N PHE A 683 1.83 27.03 0.44
CA PHE A 683 2.95 26.73 1.35
C PHE A 683 4.18 27.64 1.13
N TRP A 684 4.40 28.06 -0.14
CA TRP A 684 5.58 28.83 -0.54
C TRP A 684 5.41 30.34 -0.36
N THR A 685 4.22 30.85 -0.70
CA THR A 685 3.95 32.29 -0.70
C THR A 685 3.14 32.76 0.51
N ASN A 686 2.49 31.86 1.24
CA ASN A 686 1.49 32.13 2.29
C ASN A 686 0.24 32.89 1.80
N GLU A 687 0.06 32.94 0.48
CA GLU A 687 -1.16 33.50 -0.10
C GLU A 687 -2.35 32.61 0.26
N LYS A 688 -3.46 33.26 0.59
CA LYS A 688 -4.68 32.61 1.07
C LYS A 688 -5.72 32.53 -0.03
N TYR A 689 -6.29 31.36 -0.21
CA TYR A 689 -7.35 31.06 -1.17
C TYR A 689 -8.59 30.53 -0.47
N ARG A 690 -9.76 30.84 -1.01
CA ARG A 690 -11.01 30.20 -0.61
C ARG A 690 -11.12 28.86 -1.31
N GLY A 691 -11.64 27.83 -0.63
CA GLY A 691 -11.97 26.56 -1.25
C GLY A 691 -13.21 26.64 -2.17
N GLY A 692 -13.46 25.56 -2.92
CA GLY A 692 -14.55 25.43 -3.87
C GLY A 692 -14.25 26.01 -5.26
N GLN A 693 -13.00 26.27 -5.59
CA GLN A 693 -12.59 26.88 -6.86
C GLN A 693 -11.37 26.20 -7.47
N GLU A 694 -11.23 26.32 -8.79
CA GLU A 694 -10.01 26.03 -9.52
C GLU A 694 -9.18 27.30 -9.60
N ILE A 695 -7.89 27.21 -9.35
CA ILE A 695 -6.94 28.32 -9.47
C ILE A 695 -5.87 27.97 -10.50
N ASP A 696 -5.36 28.98 -11.17
CA ASP A 696 -4.18 28.86 -12.04
C ASP A 696 -2.93 29.25 -11.24
N LYS A 697 -2.25 28.23 -10.69
CA LYS A 697 -1.08 28.40 -9.83
C LYS A 697 0.19 28.52 -10.66
N GLU A 698 0.91 29.64 -10.50
CA GLU A 698 2.28 29.76 -11.01
C GLU A 698 3.18 28.66 -10.44
N THR A 699 3.95 27.99 -11.28
CA THR A 699 4.86 26.91 -10.91
C THR A 699 6.27 27.22 -11.34
N ARG A 700 7.23 26.89 -10.46
CA ARG A 700 8.67 26.93 -10.73
C ARG A 700 9.22 25.51 -10.81
N ILE A 701 10.38 25.37 -11.46
CA ILE A 701 11.01 24.04 -11.58
C ILE A 701 11.40 23.46 -10.21
N ASP A 702 11.82 24.30 -9.28
CA ASP A 702 12.30 23.93 -7.95
C ASP A 702 11.19 23.82 -6.87
N GLU A 703 9.91 23.88 -7.29
CA GLU A 703 8.78 23.84 -6.37
C GLU A 703 7.69 22.88 -6.85
N ILE A 704 7.14 22.12 -5.92
CA ILE A 704 5.90 21.39 -6.08
C ILE A 704 4.76 22.22 -5.48
N PRO A 705 3.63 22.40 -6.17
CA PRO A 705 2.48 23.08 -5.59
C PRO A 705 1.96 22.36 -4.37
N LEU A 706 1.91 23.10 -3.24
CA LEU A 706 1.45 22.63 -1.94
C LEU A 706 0.51 23.65 -1.34
N PHE A 707 -0.61 23.19 -0.78
CA PHE A 707 -1.55 24.05 -0.07
C PHE A 707 -1.84 23.47 1.31
N ILE A 708 -1.84 24.35 2.30
CA ILE A 708 -2.10 23.95 3.68
C ILE A 708 -3.51 24.38 4.06
N LYS A 709 -4.30 23.43 4.55
CA LYS A 709 -5.66 23.67 5.02
C LYS A 709 -5.66 24.61 6.22
N ALA A 710 -6.57 25.58 6.25
CA ALA A 710 -6.76 26.45 7.40
C ALA A 710 -7.04 25.63 8.67
N GLY A 711 -6.51 26.08 9.80
CA GLY A 711 -6.53 25.36 11.08
C GLY A 711 -5.36 24.38 11.26
N SER A 712 -4.61 24.06 10.21
CA SER A 712 -3.50 23.11 10.33
C SER A 712 -2.34 23.65 11.18
N ILE A 713 -1.72 22.74 11.91
CA ILE A 713 -0.50 22.95 12.67
C ILE A 713 0.57 22.03 12.08
N ILE A 714 1.62 22.62 11.51
CA ILE A 714 2.70 21.88 10.83
C ILE A 714 4.01 22.07 11.60
N PRO A 715 4.53 21.02 12.25
CA PRO A 715 5.86 21.04 12.83
C PRO A 715 6.92 20.83 11.74
N LEU A 716 7.94 21.69 11.73
CA LEU A 716 9.10 21.58 10.86
C LEU A 716 10.34 21.32 11.71
N GLY A 717 11.11 20.31 11.30
CA GLY A 717 12.35 19.90 11.94
C GLY A 717 13.57 20.70 11.49
N PRO A 718 14.71 20.52 12.18
CA PRO A 718 15.96 21.17 11.84
C PRO A 718 16.55 20.65 10.53
N LYS A 719 17.50 21.40 9.95
CA LYS A 719 18.31 20.93 8.83
C LYS A 719 19.27 19.85 9.31
N VAL A 720 19.21 18.66 8.66
CA VAL A 720 19.97 17.45 9.01
C VAL A 720 20.46 16.75 7.76
N GLN A 721 21.47 15.85 7.92
CA GLN A 721 21.97 14.95 6.88
C GLN A 721 21.38 13.53 6.98
N TYR A 722 20.81 13.16 8.13
CA TYR A 722 20.09 11.91 8.35
C TYR A 722 19.07 12.10 9.47
N VAL A 723 18.08 11.23 9.56
CA VAL A 723 16.87 11.41 10.41
C VAL A 723 17.20 11.60 11.89
N ASP A 724 18.22 10.91 12.40
CA ASP A 724 18.60 10.91 13.82
C ASP A 724 19.81 11.81 14.17
N GLU A 725 20.25 12.68 13.21
CA GLU A 725 21.37 13.58 13.43
C GLU A 725 21.14 14.58 14.58
N LYS A 726 19.90 15.08 14.66
CA LYS A 726 19.51 16.03 15.72
C LYS A 726 18.21 15.60 16.38
N LYS A 727 18.14 15.84 17.68
CA LYS A 727 16.87 15.74 18.39
C LYS A 727 15.94 16.88 17.95
N TRP A 728 14.63 16.66 18.16
CA TRP A 728 13.60 17.67 17.87
C TRP A 728 13.45 18.66 19.03
N ASP A 729 14.57 19.27 19.46
CA ASP A 729 14.65 20.22 20.56
C ASP A 729 14.36 21.66 20.14
N ASP A 730 14.39 21.98 18.83
CA ASP A 730 14.11 23.28 18.25
C ASP A 730 13.23 23.11 17.01
N LEU A 731 11.92 22.91 17.23
CA LEU A 731 10.94 22.77 16.16
C LEU A 731 10.27 24.10 15.82
N GLU A 732 10.11 24.39 14.53
CA GLU A 732 9.22 25.45 14.06
C GLU A 732 7.79 24.92 13.97
N ILE A 733 6.87 25.51 14.72
CA ILE A 733 5.45 25.16 14.73
C ILE A 733 4.69 26.22 13.94
N ARG A 734 4.30 25.90 12.71
CA ARG A 734 3.50 26.77 11.84
C ARG A 734 2.02 26.55 12.07
N ILE A 735 1.28 27.62 12.36
CA ILE A 735 -0.16 27.63 12.56
C ILE A 735 -0.80 28.39 11.41
N TYR A 736 -1.65 27.74 10.65
CA TYR A 736 -2.38 28.31 9.52
C TYR A 736 -3.77 28.74 9.99
N SER A 737 -3.96 30.05 10.16
CA SER A 737 -5.18 30.66 10.74
C SER A 737 -6.42 30.42 9.87
N GLY A 738 -7.61 30.64 10.43
CA GLY A 738 -8.88 30.59 9.69
C GLY A 738 -9.84 29.52 10.15
N ALA A 739 -9.35 28.55 10.93
CA ALA A 739 -10.15 27.54 11.60
C ALA A 739 -9.44 27.05 12.86
N ASP A 740 -10.19 26.44 13.79
CA ASP A 740 -9.61 25.70 14.90
C ASP A 740 -8.86 24.45 14.40
N GLY A 741 -7.82 24.02 15.13
CA GLY A 741 -7.04 22.86 14.72
C GLY A 741 -6.30 22.18 15.85
N GLU A 742 -5.89 20.95 15.56
CA GLU A 742 -5.13 20.13 16.49
C GLU A 742 -4.05 19.34 15.75
N PHE A 743 -2.90 19.14 16.40
CA PHE A 743 -1.84 18.28 15.93
C PHE A 743 -1.19 17.55 17.11
N THR A 744 -1.00 16.24 16.97
CA THR A 744 -0.29 15.41 17.95
C THR A 744 1.11 15.10 17.45
N LEU A 745 2.13 15.64 18.12
CA LEU A 745 3.53 15.29 17.92
C LEU A 745 3.80 13.98 18.65
N TYR A 746 4.27 12.98 17.92
CA TYR A 746 4.65 11.68 18.44
C TYR A 746 6.16 11.48 18.45
N GLU A 747 6.67 10.87 19.51
CA GLU A 747 8.09 10.55 19.66
C GLU A 747 8.26 9.23 20.41
N ASP A 748 9.25 8.42 19.99
CA ASP A 748 9.66 7.18 20.63
C ASP A 748 11.18 6.92 20.44
N GLU A 749 11.64 5.72 20.69
CA GLU A 749 13.05 5.32 20.51
C GLU A 749 13.47 5.10 19.05
N GLY A 750 12.53 5.16 18.09
CA GLY A 750 12.78 5.20 16.64
C GLY A 750 12.88 3.84 15.96
N ASP A 751 13.52 2.83 16.53
CA ASP A 751 13.81 1.57 15.82
C ASP A 751 13.66 0.29 16.67
N ASN A 752 12.81 0.30 17.69
CA ASN A 752 12.51 -0.90 18.47
C ASN A 752 11.01 -1.03 18.74
N TYR A 753 10.59 -2.12 19.31
CA TYR A 753 9.19 -2.40 19.62
C TYR A 753 8.73 -1.98 21.02
N ASN A 754 9.48 -1.11 21.69
CA ASN A 754 9.10 -0.63 23.02
C ASN A 754 7.83 0.23 23.00
N TYR A 755 7.50 0.84 21.85
CA TYR A 755 6.25 1.56 21.66
C TYR A 755 5.00 0.68 21.89
N GLU A 756 5.05 -0.62 21.54
CA GLU A 756 3.97 -1.58 21.82
C GLU A 756 3.74 -1.77 23.33
N LYS A 757 4.76 -1.46 24.15
CA LYS A 757 4.71 -1.48 25.61
C LYS A 757 4.43 -0.11 26.22
N GLY A 758 3.91 0.84 25.41
CA GLY A 758 3.61 2.20 25.83
C GLY A 758 4.83 3.09 26.06
N LYS A 759 6.02 2.71 25.56
CA LYS A 759 7.26 3.52 25.64
C LYS A 759 7.33 4.50 24.49
N PHE A 760 6.49 5.51 24.54
CA PHE A 760 6.45 6.65 23.62
C PHE A 760 5.92 7.89 24.35
N ALA A 761 6.01 9.04 23.73
CA ALA A 761 5.45 10.29 24.23
C ALA A 761 4.64 11.00 23.14
N THR A 762 3.57 11.68 23.56
CA THR A 762 2.75 12.56 22.70
C THR A 762 2.63 13.94 23.30
N THR A 763 2.74 14.96 22.44
CA THR A 763 2.49 16.38 22.79
C THR A 763 1.41 16.92 21.87
N VAL A 764 0.28 17.36 22.41
CA VAL A 764 -0.85 17.84 21.64
C VAL A 764 -0.82 19.35 21.55
N PHE A 765 -0.87 19.88 20.34
CA PHE A 765 -1.01 21.30 20.02
C PHE A 765 -2.46 21.57 19.62
N LYS A 766 -3.11 22.56 20.24
CA LYS A 766 -4.49 22.98 19.96
C LYS A 766 -4.53 24.46 19.62
N TRP A 767 -5.00 24.77 18.44
CA TRP A 767 -5.23 26.15 18.00
C TRP A 767 -6.70 26.51 18.14
N ASN A 768 -6.99 27.60 18.86
CA ASN A 768 -8.30 28.22 18.86
C ASN A 768 -8.24 29.52 18.05
N ASP A 769 -8.83 29.47 16.86
CA ASP A 769 -8.69 30.56 15.90
C ASP A 769 -9.43 31.83 16.34
N ALA A 770 -10.60 31.71 16.95
CA ALA A 770 -11.38 32.86 17.43
C ALA A 770 -10.64 33.63 18.55
N LYS A 771 -9.96 32.91 19.45
CA LYS A 771 -9.19 33.48 20.56
C LYS A 771 -7.77 33.85 20.20
N LYS A 772 -7.27 33.36 19.04
CA LYS A 772 -5.88 33.44 18.61
C LYS A 772 -4.91 32.87 19.67
N VAL A 773 -5.27 31.72 20.24
CA VAL A 773 -4.53 31.08 21.32
C VAL A 773 -4.10 29.69 20.86
N LEU A 774 -2.78 29.44 20.94
CA LEU A 774 -2.22 28.11 20.87
C LEU A 774 -2.11 27.52 22.28
N THR A 775 -2.68 26.36 22.52
CA THR A 775 -2.45 25.57 23.72
C THR A 775 -1.54 24.40 23.37
N ILE A 776 -0.44 24.26 24.10
CA ILE A 776 0.41 23.07 24.09
C ILE A 776 0.04 22.30 25.36
N GLU A 777 -0.58 21.13 25.18
CA GLU A 777 -1.03 20.31 26.30
C GLU A 777 0.16 19.68 27.05
N GLU A 778 -0.07 19.21 28.25
CA GLU A 778 0.92 18.40 28.98
C GLU A 778 1.35 17.18 28.16
N GLN A 779 2.67 16.94 28.08
CA GLN A 779 3.22 15.78 27.39
C GLN A 779 2.83 14.50 28.11
N LYS A 780 2.26 13.54 27.37
CA LYS A 780 1.85 12.24 27.89
C LYS A 780 2.87 11.16 27.50
N GLY A 781 3.07 10.20 28.40
CA GLY A 781 3.96 9.06 28.17
C GLY A 781 5.43 9.34 28.42
N SER A 782 6.27 8.34 28.17
CA SER A 782 7.72 8.46 28.35
C SER A 782 8.45 7.32 27.61
N PHE A 783 9.67 7.60 27.17
CA PHE A 783 10.57 6.61 26.55
C PHE A 783 12.04 6.95 26.89
N THR A 784 12.95 6.03 26.65
CA THR A 784 14.38 6.21 26.93
C THR A 784 14.97 7.28 26.00
N GLY A 785 15.67 8.25 26.57
CA GLY A 785 16.27 9.36 25.79
C GLY A 785 15.32 10.51 25.49
N MET A 786 14.06 10.47 26.01
CA MET A 786 13.10 11.56 25.86
C MET A 786 13.64 12.89 26.44
N MET A 787 13.42 13.97 25.71
CA MET A 787 13.80 15.31 26.14
C MET A 787 12.96 15.79 27.32
N LYS A 788 13.60 16.43 28.29
CA LYS A 788 12.92 17.00 29.47
C LYS A 788 12.36 18.39 29.20
N GLU A 789 13.02 19.14 28.33
CA GLU A 789 12.65 20.50 27.91
C GLU A 789 13.07 20.73 26.46
N ARG A 790 12.38 21.64 25.78
CA ARG A 790 12.65 22.03 24.41
C ARG A 790 12.15 23.43 24.11
N LYS A 791 12.58 24.00 22.99
CA LYS A 791 12.11 25.27 22.50
C LYS A 791 11.20 25.04 21.27
N PHE A 792 10.09 25.76 21.21
CA PHE A 792 9.28 25.83 20.02
C PHE A 792 9.34 27.25 19.45
N LYS A 793 9.71 27.34 18.17
CA LYS A 793 9.53 28.58 17.39
C LYS A 793 8.13 28.56 16.81
N VAL A 794 7.20 29.27 17.46
CA VAL A 794 5.80 29.29 17.05
C VAL A 794 5.58 30.46 16.07
N VAL A 795 5.12 30.10 14.86
CA VAL A 795 4.85 31.03 13.75
C VAL A 795 3.37 30.96 13.39
N LYS A 796 2.68 32.13 13.45
CA LYS A 796 1.31 32.24 12.96
C LYS A 796 1.34 32.71 11.51
N ILE A 797 0.84 31.87 10.60
CA ILE A 797 0.65 32.21 9.19
C ILE A 797 -0.71 32.91 9.05
N SER A 798 -0.70 34.08 8.48
CA SER A 798 -1.90 34.90 8.15
C SER A 798 -1.65 35.65 6.84
N THR A 799 -2.69 36.13 6.21
CA THR A 799 -2.62 36.92 4.96
C THR A 799 -1.63 38.08 5.04
N ASN A 800 -0.90 38.32 3.95
CA ASN A 800 0.03 39.43 3.75
C ASN A 800 1.41 39.35 4.43
N LEU A 801 1.84 38.17 4.84
CA LEU A 801 3.21 37.97 5.31
C LEU A 801 4.16 37.69 4.16
N GLN A 802 5.23 38.47 4.02
CA GLN A 802 6.33 38.12 3.11
C GLN A 802 6.98 36.79 3.55
N PRO A 803 7.38 35.91 2.64
CA PRO A 803 7.84 34.56 2.95
C PRO A 803 8.97 34.44 3.98
N ASN A 804 9.73 35.53 4.23
CA ASN A 804 10.88 35.52 5.13
C ASN A 804 10.75 36.51 6.32
N ASN A 805 9.59 37.11 6.54
CA ASN A 805 9.40 38.14 7.60
C ASN A 805 8.24 37.78 8.53
N PHE A 806 8.36 36.59 9.17
CA PHE A 806 7.36 36.13 10.15
C PHE A 806 7.61 36.73 11.54
N SER A 807 6.55 37.24 12.17
CA SER A 807 6.57 37.39 13.63
C SER A 807 6.47 35.99 14.25
N TYR A 808 7.40 35.65 15.09
CA TYR A 808 7.40 34.36 15.81
C TYR A 808 7.56 34.58 17.31
N LYS A 809 7.15 33.59 18.08
CA LYS A 809 7.43 33.52 19.51
C LYS A 809 8.29 32.29 19.80
N ILE A 810 9.37 32.49 20.56
CA ILE A 810 10.12 31.35 21.13
C ILE A 810 9.46 30.99 22.45
N VAL A 811 9.17 29.72 22.60
CA VAL A 811 8.43 29.17 23.74
C VAL A 811 9.25 28.06 24.38
N ASP A 812 9.67 28.25 25.62
CA ASP A 812 10.29 27.20 26.43
C ASP A 812 9.21 26.27 26.93
N TYR A 813 9.28 25.00 26.54
CA TYR A 813 8.32 23.98 26.92
C TYR A 813 8.97 22.93 27.83
N LYS A 814 8.44 22.81 29.04
CA LYS A 814 8.91 21.90 30.10
C LYS A 814 7.90 20.81 30.40
N ARG A 815 7.26 20.28 29.37
CA ARG A 815 6.27 19.20 29.38
C ARG A 815 4.94 19.52 30.09
N ASN A 816 4.78 20.68 30.68
CA ASN A 816 3.54 21.12 31.31
C ASN A 816 2.65 21.87 30.30
N LYS A 817 1.34 21.85 30.55
CA LYS A 817 0.38 22.62 29.76
C LYS A 817 0.70 24.11 29.79
N LEU A 818 0.70 24.72 28.62
CA LEU A 818 0.84 26.16 28.49
C LEU A 818 -0.03 26.75 27.36
N SER A 819 -0.41 28.00 27.47
CA SER A 819 -1.21 28.70 26.44
C SER A 819 -0.51 29.97 26.01
N ILE A 820 -0.50 30.24 24.70
CA ILE A 820 0.20 31.34 24.08
C ILE A 820 -0.79 32.11 23.21
N LYS A 821 -0.98 33.39 23.48
CA LYS A 821 -1.76 34.26 22.59
C LYS A 821 -0.84 34.73 21.45
N LEU A 822 -1.24 34.54 20.18
CA LEU A 822 -0.50 34.91 18.98
C LEU A 822 -1.13 36.08 18.22
#